data_9317fba18ee99ebc4414cd38a3155909
#
_entry.id   9317fba18ee99ebc4414cd38a3155909
#
_cell.length_a   1.000
_cell.length_b   1.000
_cell.length_c   1.000
_cell.angle_alpha   90.00
_cell.angle_beta   90.00
_cell.angle_gamma   90.00
#
_symmetry.space_group_name_H-M   'P 1'
#
loop_
_entity.id
_entity.type
_entity.pdbx_description
1 polymer ?
#
loop_
_entity_poly.entity_id
_entity_poly.type
_entity_poly.pdbx_seq_one_letter_code
_entity_poly.pdbx_strand_id
1 'polypeptide(L)'
;MQTNTQIQYKCASGVQVRRSAVQLDYQTAVDQLAASLDHSPGVLLASSFEFPGRYTRWDIGFVNPPLQFIGRGNSLEIKALNIRGEILLPEIYRALQDCKAIEQLDGAPQSISLSLVTESEEFSEELRSRKASLFSVLREVIACFASASDPYLGLYGAFGYDLTFQFEDVIRYQTRNAEDRDLVLYLPDQIIVADHRVGKTICYNYEFVCRGWDAEKFTETTGGFRRSGVKSPYVPALHTAQDCDHKAGEFVERVEQALEYFRRGDLFEVVPGQTFYEPCKDSPATVFQRLKENNPSPYGALMNLGEQEYLVAASPEMFVRVDGRQIETCPISGTIKRGDDAIGDATQIKTLLNSAKDESELSMCTDVDRNDKSRVCEPGSVRVVGRRQIEMYSRLIHTVDHVKGYMKAEFDALDGFLAHTWAVTVTGAPKLAAMQFIEQQEKSPRHWYGGAIGHIGFDGNLNTGLTLRTIRVKDGVAQIRAGATLLIDSDPVEEEKETRLKASALIDAVRGQIKSGQGKGAEVFSCGDGLGIKALMVDHQDSFVHNLAAYFRQCSVELTTLRPEAARKYLKDQRVDLLILSPGPSTPEHFAMKATIEIALEKGIPIFGVCLGLQGIVEYFGGDLTQLGYPMHGKQSLITHQGSALFAGIASEFSAGRYHSLIAKTVPACLRVTATSEDNSVMAIEHQSLPIQAVQFHPESIMSLENQTGHRLIQNVVAGVAKLKSMQEAV
;
A
#
# COMPACT_ATOMS: atom_id res chain seq x y z
N MET A 1 33.88 7.31 20.65
CA MET A 1 34.90 7.95 19.78
C MET A 1 34.21 8.29 18.47
N GLN A 2 34.00 9.57 18.14
CA GLN A 2 33.44 10.00 16.87
C GLN A 2 34.53 9.75 15.80
N THR A 3 34.33 8.75 14.95
CA THR A 3 35.18 8.50 13.79
C THR A 3 34.87 9.57 12.75
N ASN A 4 35.60 10.65 12.76
CA ASN A 4 35.52 11.71 11.77
C ASN A 4 36.25 11.21 10.50
N THR A 5 35.56 10.44 9.64
CA THR A 5 36.14 9.95 8.40
C THR A 5 36.08 11.09 7.38
N GLN A 6 37.24 11.59 6.97
CA GLN A 6 37.33 12.63 5.96
C GLN A 6 37.87 12.04 4.65
N ILE A 7 37.19 12.30 3.53
CA ILE A 7 37.63 11.97 2.19
C ILE A 7 37.70 13.23 1.34
N GLN A 8 38.62 13.23 0.37
CA GLN A 8 38.76 14.30 -0.59
C GLN A 8 38.85 13.71 -1.99
N TYR A 9 38.11 14.30 -2.95
CA TYR A 9 38.10 13.87 -4.33
C TYR A 9 37.93 15.08 -5.26
N LYS A 10 38.19 14.88 -6.56
CA LYS A 10 37.93 15.85 -7.61
C LYS A 10 36.77 15.41 -8.49
N CYS A 11 35.88 16.32 -8.82
CA CYS A 11 34.85 16.13 -9.84
C CYS A 11 35.46 16.22 -11.26
N ALA A 12 34.66 15.82 -12.27
CA ALA A 12 35.11 15.86 -13.67
C ALA A 12 35.52 17.28 -14.15
N SER A 13 34.85 18.34 -13.68
CA SER A 13 35.21 19.75 -13.94
C SER A 13 36.47 20.22 -13.23
N GLY A 14 37.03 19.42 -12.31
CA GLY A 14 38.15 19.78 -11.46
C GLY A 14 37.77 20.38 -10.11
N VAL A 15 36.51 20.67 -9.83
CA VAL A 15 36.03 21.09 -8.52
C VAL A 15 36.49 20.07 -7.46
N GLN A 16 37.10 20.58 -6.38
CA GLN A 16 37.55 19.71 -5.28
C GLN A 16 36.51 19.66 -4.23
N VAL A 17 36.19 18.45 -3.80
CA VAL A 17 35.16 18.17 -2.75
C VAL A 17 35.85 17.52 -1.56
N ARG A 18 35.61 18.07 -0.37
CA ARG A 18 35.98 17.47 0.90
C ARG A 18 34.72 17.04 1.61
N ARG A 19 34.55 15.73 1.86
CA ARG A 19 33.43 15.18 2.62
C ARG A 19 33.90 14.73 4.00
N SER A 20 33.21 15.19 5.05
CA SER A 20 33.35 14.71 6.41
C SER A 20 32.06 14.00 6.85
N ALA A 21 32.20 12.99 7.72
CA ALA A 21 31.08 12.19 8.20
C ALA A 21 31.01 12.25 9.73
N VAL A 22 29.82 12.52 10.26
CA VAL A 22 29.52 12.56 11.70
C VAL A 22 28.36 11.63 12.00
N GLN A 23 28.52 10.72 12.93
CA GLN A 23 27.44 9.85 13.37
C GLN A 23 26.45 10.61 14.27
N LEU A 24 25.17 10.44 14.04
CA LEU A 24 24.06 11.06 14.77
C LEU A 24 23.16 10.02 15.44
N ASP A 25 22.35 10.48 16.39
CA ASP A 25 21.19 9.72 16.87
C ASP A 25 20.06 9.82 15.87
N TYR A 26 19.47 8.68 15.51
CA TYR A 26 18.47 8.60 14.43
C TYR A 26 17.24 9.44 14.72
N GLN A 27 16.57 9.18 15.86
CA GLN A 27 15.29 9.81 16.15
C GLN A 27 15.41 11.32 16.22
N THR A 28 16.42 11.79 16.97
CA THR A 28 16.69 13.23 17.11
C THR A 28 17.01 13.88 15.77
N ALA A 29 17.82 13.25 14.94
CA ALA A 29 18.26 13.83 13.67
C ALA A 29 17.13 13.94 12.66
N VAL A 30 16.30 12.89 12.51
CA VAL A 30 15.21 12.86 11.53
C VAL A 30 14.04 13.74 11.99
N ASP A 31 13.69 13.75 13.27
CA ASP A 31 12.61 14.59 13.80
C ASP A 31 12.99 16.09 13.71
N GLN A 32 14.23 16.45 14.02
CA GLN A 32 14.72 17.82 13.85
C GLN A 32 14.75 18.23 12.39
N LEU A 33 15.14 17.33 11.49
CA LEU A 33 15.13 17.59 10.03
C LEU A 33 13.71 17.85 9.56
N ALA A 34 12.75 16.98 9.90
CA ALA A 34 11.35 17.13 9.52
C ALA A 34 10.76 18.45 10.03
N ALA A 35 10.96 18.78 11.29
CA ALA A 35 10.50 20.05 11.87
C ALA A 35 11.14 21.28 11.21
N SER A 36 12.40 21.17 10.79
CA SER A 36 13.12 22.27 10.11
C SER A 36 12.55 22.54 8.71
N LEU A 37 11.99 21.53 8.04
CA LEU A 37 11.35 21.68 6.72
C LEU A 37 10.07 22.53 6.77
N ASP A 38 9.42 22.70 7.90
CA ASP A 38 8.31 23.66 8.05
C ASP A 38 8.74 25.12 7.91
N HIS A 39 10.05 25.40 7.99
CA HIS A 39 10.59 26.76 8.01
C HIS A 39 11.66 27.04 6.94
N SER A 40 12.23 25.99 6.38
CA SER A 40 13.38 26.13 5.47
C SER A 40 13.26 25.19 4.27
N PRO A 41 13.66 25.61 3.07
CA PRO A 41 13.75 24.73 1.90
C PRO A 41 14.61 23.50 2.16
N GLY A 42 14.20 22.36 1.58
CA GLY A 42 14.92 21.11 1.71
C GLY A 42 14.04 19.91 1.43
N VAL A 43 14.59 18.74 1.65
CA VAL A 43 13.99 17.45 1.31
C VAL A 43 14.25 16.43 2.42
N LEU A 44 13.27 15.64 2.74
CA LEU A 44 13.38 14.37 3.46
C LEU A 44 12.70 13.31 2.60
N LEU A 45 13.48 12.36 2.08
CA LEU A 45 13.02 11.12 1.47
C LEU A 45 13.08 10.03 2.54
N ALA A 46 11.98 9.31 2.77
CA ALA A 46 11.89 8.33 3.81
C ALA A 46 11.23 7.05 3.29
N SER A 47 11.90 5.90 3.45
CA SER A 47 11.35 4.60 3.14
C SER A 47 10.92 3.92 4.45
N SER A 48 9.61 3.77 4.64
CA SER A 48 9.03 3.12 5.81
C SER A 48 8.48 1.72 5.52
N PHE A 49 8.64 1.24 4.29
CA PHE A 49 8.19 -0.07 3.82
C PHE A 49 9.37 -0.89 3.29
N GLU A 50 9.40 -2.17 3.63
CA GLU A 50 10.45 -3.10 3.20
C GLU A 50 9.85 -4.27 2.42
N PHE A 51 10.47 -4.60 1.28
CA PHE A 51 10.16 -5.78 0.50
C PHE A 51 11.45 -6.43 0.02
N PRO A 52 11.71 -7.72 0.32
CA PRO A 52 12.96 -8.39 -0.02
C PRO A 52 13.33 -8.28 -1.50
N GLY A 53 14.55 -7.84 -1.77
CA GLY A 53 15.09 -7.69 -3.14
C GLY A 53 14.56 -6.48 -3.93
N ARG A 54 13.69 -5.64 -3.32
CA ARG A 54 13.08 -4.49 -3.98
C ARG A 54 13.21 -3.20 -3.18
N TYR A 55 12.70 -3.16 -1.98
CA TYR A 55 12.72 -1.97 -1.11
C TYR A 55 13.45 -2.26 0.19
N THR A 56 14.30 -1.30 0.60
CA THR A 56 14.96 -1.30 1.90
C THR A 56 14.58 -0.02 2.66
N ARG A 57 14.55 -0.09 3.96
CA ARG A 57 14.23 1.07 4.80
C ARG A 57 15.45 1.98 4.96
N TRP A 58 15.33 3.20 4.45
CA TRP A 58 16.34 4.25 4.60
C TRP A 58 15.67 5.63 4.62
N ASP A 59 16.28 6.59 5.30
CA ASP A 59 15.90 8.00 5.22
C ASP A 59 17.12 8.80 4.76
N ILE A 60 16.89 9.76 3.86
CA ILE A 60 17.90 10.69 3.38
C ILE A 60 17.31 12.08 3.28
N GLY A 61 17.99 13.09 3.81
CA GLY A 61 17.46 14.43 3.72
C GLY A 61 18.41 15.51 4.21
N PHE A 62 17.96 16.74 3.98
CA PHE A 62 18.70 17.97 4.28
C PHE A 62 17.77 19.18 4.37
N VAL A 63 18.28 20.25 4.94
CA VAL A 63 17.68 21.61 4.93
C VAL A 63 18.72 22.63 4.57
N ASN A 64 18.27 23.81 4.15
CA ASN A 64 19.12 24.95 3.75
C ASN A 64 20.17 24.57 2.71
N PRO A 65 19.79 23.93 1.58
CA PRO A 65 20.74 23.63 0.50
C PRO A 65 21.32 24.93 -0.07
N PRO A 66 22.56 24.90 -0.59
CA PRO A 66 23.15 26.09 -1.21
C PRO A 66 22.48 26.50 -2.52
N LEU A 67 21.96 25.52 -3.31
CA LEU A 67 21.39 25.81 -4.62
C LEU A 67 20.01 25.20 -4.79
N GLN A 68 19.15 25.94 -5.52
CA GLN A 68 17.84 25.51 -5.99
C GLN A 68 17.76 25.67 -7.51
N PHE A 69 17.21 24.68 -8.19
CA PHE A 69 16.93 24.64 -9.62
C PHE A 69 15.42 24.69 -9.82
N ILE A 70 14.92 25.67 -10.57
CA ILE A 70 13.48 25.89 -10.79
C ILE A 70 13.21 25.91 -12.29
N GLY A 71 12.51 24.90 -12.80
CA GLY A 71 12.07 24.82 -14.19
C GLY A 71 10.62 25.27 -14.36
N ARG A 72 10.36 26.07 -15.41
CA ARG A 72 9.03 26.53 -15.85
C ARG A 72 8.97 26.48 -17.37
N GLY A 73 8.23 25.54 -17.93
CA GLY A 73 8.19 25.34 -19.39
C GLY A 73 9.60 25.16 -19.96
N ASN A 74 10.02 26.09 -20.84
CA ASN A 74 11.32 26.09 -21.48
C ASN A 74 12.37 26.98 -20.78
N SER A 75 12.16 27.38 -19.53
CA SER A 75 13.11 28.17 -18.77
C SER A 75 13.58 27.47 -17.52
N LEU A 76 14.81 27.72 -17.11
CA LEU A 76 15.40 27.28 -15.85
C LEU A 76 16.04 28.45 -15.13
N GLU A 77 15.79 28.52 -13.84
CA GLU A 77 16.46 29.42 -12.92
C GLU A 77 17.25 28.61 -11.89
N ILE A 78 18.52 28.89 -11.69
CA ILE A 78 19.38 28.29 -10.67
C ILE A 78 19.71 29.37 -9.65
N LYS A 79 19.15 29.26 -8.45
CA LYS A 79 19.26 30.23 -7.36
C LYS A 79 20.26 29.80 -6.32
N ALA A 80 21.18 30.72 -5.92
CA ALA A 80 21.90 30.58 -4.67
C ALA A 80 20.98 30.94 -3.50
N LEU A 81 20.80 30.01 -2.58
CA LEU A 81 19.99 30.23 -1.38
C LEU A 81 20.79 30.77 -0.20
N ASN A 82 22.13 30.81 -0.34
CA ASN A 82 23.08 31.33 0.64
C ASN A 82 24.44 31.59 -0.04
N ILE A 83 25.39 32.17 0.70
CA ILE A 83 26.71 32.49 0.22
C ILE A 83 27.50 31.28 -0.33
N ARG A 84 27.22 30.07 0.18
CA ARG A 84 27.86 28.83 -0.28
C ARG A 84 27.37 28.48 -1.69
N GLY A 85 26.13 28.80 -2.03
CA GLY A 85 25.57 28.69 -3.38
C GLY A 85 26.19 29.70 -4.34
N GLU A 86 26.43 30.94 -3.90
CA GLU A 86 27.06 31.95 -4.71
C GLU A 86 28.48 31.53 -5.16
N ILE A 87 29.21 30.79 -4.31
CA ILE A 87 30.53 30.21 -4.63
C ILE A 87 30.42 29.08 -5.67
N LEU A 88 29.32 28.35 -5.74
CA LEU A 88 29.12 27.24 -6.69
C LEU A 88 28.65 27.70 -8.08
N LEU A 89 27.86 28.79 -8.15
CA LEU A 89 27.28 29.28 -9.41
C LEU A 89 28.30 29.50 -10.54
N PRO A 90 29.51 30.07 -10.33
CA PRO A 90 30.48 30.27 -11.40
C PRO A 90 30.89 28.99 -12.13
N GLU A 91 30.99 27.86 -11.41
CA GLU A 91 31.33 26.56 -12.02
C GLU A 91 30.21 26.02 -12.88
N ILE A 92 28.97 26.15 -12.38
CA ILE A 92 27.78 25.75 -13.12
C ILE A 92 27.63 26.63 -14.38
N TYR A 93 27.79 27.93 -14.25
CA TYR A 93 27.69 28.85 -15.38
C TYR A 93 28.66 28.45 -16.49
N ARG A 94 29.93 28.16 -16.16
CA ARG A 94 30.94 27.70 -17.14
C ARG A 94 30.53 26.36 -17.78
N ALA A 95 30.00 25.42 -17.01
CA ALA A 95 29.55 24.15 -17.56
C ALA A 95 28.40 24.32 -18.55
N LEU A 96 27.56 25.36 -18.38
CA LEU A 96 26.42 25.63 -19.25
C LEU A 96 26.74 26.45 -20.50
N GLN A 97 27.89 27.13 -20.58
CA GLN A 97 28.26 28.03 -21.71
C GLN A 97 28.28 27.33 -23.07
N ASP A 98 28.68 26.05 -23.09
CA ASP A 98 28.78 25.27 -24.33
C ASP A 98 27.57 24.35 -24.58
N CYS A 99 26.51 24.43 -23.71
CA CYS A 99 25.33 23.63 -23.85
C CYS A 99 24.46 24.06 -25.03
N LYS A 100 24.37 23.23 -26.05
CA LYS A 100 23.66 23.55 -27.32
C LYS A 100 22.13 23.66 -27.13
N ALA A 101 21.58 23.16 -26.03
CA ALA A 101 20.16 23.25 -25.74
C ALA A 101 19.75 24.63 -25.21
N ILE A 102 20.70 25.50 -24.89
CA ILE A 102 20.47 26.83 -24.32
C ILE A 102 20.49 27.89 -25.44
N GLU A 103 19.40 28.67 -25.51
CA GLU A 103 19.28 29.82 -26.41
C GLU A 103 19.83 31.09 -25.75
N GLN A 104 19.50 31.35 -24.51
CA GLN A 104 19.95 32.48 -23.71
C GLN A 104 20.48 32.02 -22.38
N LEU A 105 21.60 32.56 -21.92
CA LEU A 105 22.24 32.24 -20.64
C LEU A 105 22.73 33.52 -19.98
N ASP A 106 22.10 33.89 -18.87
CA ASP A 106 22.43 35.05 -18.07
C ASP A 106 22.92 34.60 -16.68
N GLY A 107 24.12 35.09 -16.29
CA GLY A 107 24.73 34.78 -15.00
C GLY A 107 24.85 36.01 -14.12
N ALA A 108 24.44 35.88 -12.87
CA ALA A 108 24.60 36.88 -11.82
C ALA A 108 25.15 36.21 -10.54
N PRO A 109 25.70 36.95 -9.58
CA PRO A 109 26.28 36.38 -8.37
C PRO A 109 25.31 35.51 -7.57
N GLN A 110 23.99 35.75 -7.66
CA GLN A 110 22.95 35.05 -6.88
C GLN A 110 22.09 34.13 -7.70
N SER A 111 22.17 34.18 -9.04
CA SER A 111 21.35 33.33 -9.91
C SER A 111 21.94 33.18 -11.31
N ILE A 112 21.58 32.08 -11.95
CA ILE A 112 21.71 31.84 -13.37
C ILE A 112 20.30 31.67 -13.93
N SER A 113 19.98 32.41 -15.00
CA SER A 113 18.70 32.28 -15.72
C SER A 113 19.00 31.86 -17.15
N LEU A 114 18.21 30.95 -17.67
CA LEU A 114 18.37 30.47 -19.04
C LEU A 114 17.04 30.14 -19.70
N SER A 115 17.02 30.22 -21.05
CA SER A 115 15.94 29.69 -21.88
C SER A 115 16.50 28.66 -22.86
N LEU A 116 15.60 27.69 -23.20
CA LEU A 116 15.94 26.61 -24.12
C LEU A 116 15.59 26.97 -25.55
N VAL A 117 16.35 26.41 -26.51
CA VAL A 117 16.02 26.50 -27.93
C VAL A 117 14.64 25.83 -28.20
N THR A 118 13.85 26.48 -29.04
CA THR A 118 12.50 26.02 -29.38
C THR A 118 12.44 25.22 -30.69
N GLU A 119 13.49 25.27 -31.51
CA GLU A 119 13.55 24.49 -32.74
C GLU A 119 13.87 23.03 -32.45
N SER A 120 13.05 22.12 -32.98
CA SER A 120 13.25 20.68 -32.82
C SER A 120 14.01 20.11 -34.00
N GLU A 121 15.19 19.57 -33.75
CA GLU A 121 15.81 18.63 -34.67
C GLU A 121 14.96 17.36 -34.75
N GLU A 122 14.90 16.69 -35.91
CA GLU A 122 14.29 15.38 -36.06
C GLU A 122 15.17 14.33 -35.40
N PHE A 123 14.66 13.66 -34.41
CA PHE A 123 15.30 12.53 -33.73
C PHE A 123 14.57 11.22 -34.07
N SER A 124 15.36 10.12 -34.06
CA SER A 124 14.70 8.81 -33.97
C SER A 124 14.02 8.65 -32.59
N GLU A 125 13.00 7.84 -32.50
CA GLU A 125 12.27 7.63 -31.24
C GLU A 125 13.17 7.12 -30.09
N GLU A 126 14.22 6.37 -30.41
CA GLU A 126 15.22 5.92 -29.44
C GLU A 126 16.05 7.07 -28.85
N LEU A 127 16.26 8.13 -29.62
CA LEU A 127 17.04 9.30 -29.23
C LEU A 127 16.18 10.48 -28.73
N ARG A 128 14.86 10.32 -28.63
CA ARG A 128 13.94 11.37 -28.18
C ARG A 128 14.33 11.96 -26.81
N SER A 129 14.91 11.17 -25.92
CA SER A 129 15.44 11.63 -24.62
C SER A 129 16.62 12.63 -24.73
N ARG A 130 17.20 12.77 -25.93
CA ARG A 130 18.29 13.71 -26.22
C ARG A 130 17.82 15.04 -26.83
N LYS A 131 16.50 15.19 -27.06
CA LYS A 131 15.90 16.46 -27.48
C LYS A 131 16.28 17.56 -26.50
N ALA A 132 16.54 18.78 -27.04
CA ALA A 132 16.82 19.95 -26.23
C ALA A 132 15.71 20.18 -25.20
N SER A 133 16.06 20.16 -23.94
CA SER A 133 15.11 20.17 -22.81
C SER A 133 15.80 20.59 -21.52
N LEU A 134 15.07 20.79 -20.44
CA LEU A 134 15.64 21.01 -19.10
C LEU A 134 16.60 19.88 -18.70
N PHE A 135 16.36 18.67 -19.18
CA PHE A 135 17.23 17.53 -18.89
C PHE A 135 18.61 17.62 -19.58
N SER A 136 18.70 18.32 -20.72
CA SER A 136 19.98 18.60 -21.33
C SER A 136 20.83 19.49 -20.42
N VAL A 137 20.22 20.49 -19.79
CA VAL A 137 20.88 21.36 -18.80
C VAL A 137 21.30 20.59 -17.56
N LEU A 138 20.42 19.73 -17.07
CA LEU A 138 20.71 18.87 -15.88
C LEU A 138 21.90 17.94 -16.15
N ARG A 139 22.07 17.43 -17.39
CA ARG A 139 23.22 16.60 -17.76
C ARG A 139 24.54 17.37 -17.62
N GLU A 140 24.58 18.62 -18.04
CA GLU A 140 25.80 19.48 -17.91
C GLU A 140 26.12 19.72 -16.41
N VAL A 141 25.12 19.97 -15.59
CA VAL A 141 25.30 20.13 -14.14
C VAL A 141 25.77 18.80 -13.50
N ILE A 142 25.18 17.67 -13.85
CA ILE A 142 25.62 16.37 -13.38
C ILE A 142 27.05 16.08 -13.81
N ALA A 143 27.37 16.32 -15.06
CA ALA A 143 28.74 16.17 -15.60
C ALA A 143 29.77 17.06 -14.86
N CYS A 144 29.39 18.30 -14.53
CA CYS A 144 30.25 19.22 -13.78
C CYS A 144 30.66 18.64 -12.40
N PHE A 145 29.77 18.02 -11.69
CA PHE A 145 30.03 17.46 -10.38
C PHE A 145 30.24 15.93 -10.37
N ALA A 146 30.32 15.30 -11.54
CA ALA A 146 30.40 13.83 -11.66
C ALA A 146 31.58 13.23 -10.87
N SER A 147 31.27 12.21 -10.07
CA SER A 147 32.27 11.45 -9.30
C SER A 147 31.70 10.13 -8.84
N ALA A 148 32.36 9.03 -9.16
CA ALA A 148 32.04 7.70 -8.65
C ALA A 148 32.39 7.49 -7.16
N SER A 149 33.02 8.50 -6.51
CA SER A 149 33.53 8.40 -5.13
C SER A 149 32.44 8.68 -4.08
N ASP A 150 31.27 9.20 -4.48
CA ASP A 150 30.23 9.62 -3.55
C ASP A 150 28.83 9.26 -4.05
N PRO A 151 28.13 8.32 -3.39
CA PRO A 151 26.80 7.89 -3.81
C PRO A 151 25.67 8.82 -3.31
N TYR A 152 25.98 9.85 -2.49
CA TYR A 152 24.96 10.68 -1.87
C TYR A 152 24.90 12.10 -2.42
N LEU A 153 26.01 12.64 -2.97
CA LEU A 153 25.99 13.96 -3.56
C LEU A 153 25.25 13.92 -4.91
N GLY A 154 24.29 14.82 -5.09
CA GLY A 154 23.44 14.84 -6.27
C GLY A 154 22.36 15.91 -6.23
N LEU A 155 21.39 15.82 -7.12
CA LEU A 155 20.20 16.66 -7.20
C LEU A 155 18.99 15.93 -6.60
N TYR A 156 18.29 16.57 -5.70
CA TYR A 156 17.15 16.00 -4.96
C TYR A 156 15.93 16.88 -5.10
N GLY A 157 14.74 16.30 -5.35
CA GLY A 157 13.52 17.08 -5.40
C GLY A 157 12.39 16.42 -6.19
N ALA A 158 11.65 17.25 -6.93
CA ALA A 158 10.42 16.86 -7.61
C ALA A 158 10.43 17.24 -9.09
N PHE A 159 9.85 16.34 -9.91
CA PHE A 159 9.64 16.46 -11.35
C PHE A 159 8.14 16.51 -11.62
N GLY A 160 7.64 17.59 -12.22
CA GLY A 160 6.22 17.79 -12.51
C GLY A 160 5.76 17.07 -13.77
N TYR A 161 4.46 16.82 -13.85
CA TYR A 161 3.84 16.14 -14.99
C TYR A 161 4.08 16.89 -16.31
N ASP A 162 4.04 18.22 -16.30
CA ASP A 162 4.12 19.05 -17.51
C ASP A 162 5.49 19.00 -18.21
N LEU A 163 6.53 18.42 -17.58
CA LEU A 163 7.82 18.15 -18.22
C LEU A 163 7.70 17.26 -19.46
N THR A 164 6.65 16.42 -19.54
CA THR A 164 6.39 15.59 -20.71
C THR A 164 6.13 16.43 -21.97
N PHE A 165 5.59 17.64 -21.85
CA PHE A 165 5.27 18.52 -22.98
C PHE A 165 6.52 19.11 -23.69
N GLN A 166 7.70 18.89 -23.13
CA GLN A 166 8.96 19.16 -23.85
C GLN A 166 9.28 18.08 -24.90
N PHE A 167 8.68 16.91 -24.79
CA PHE A 167 8.93 15.73 -25.63
C PHE A 167 7.72 15.30 -26.46
N GLU A 168 6.50 15.53 -25.95
CA GLU A 168 5.25 15.07 -26.56
C GLU A 168 4.40 16.27 -27.01
N ASP A 169 3.92 16.22 -28.24
CA ASP A 169 3.05 17.23 -28.83
C ASP A 169 1.60 17.02 -28.41
N VAL A 170 1.24 17.46 -27.21
CA VAL A 170 -0.11 17.43 -26.64
C VAL A 170 -0.74 18.82 -26.74
N ILE A 171 -1.97 18.89 -27.29
CA ILE A 171 -2.73 20.14 -27.33
C ILE A 171 -3.20 20.47 -25.92
N ARG A 172 -2.78 21.63 -25.40
CA ARG A 172 -3.08 22.06 -24.02
C ARG A 172 -4.43 22.77 -23.98
N TYR A 173 -5.32 22.29 -23.15
CA TYR A 173 -6.64 22.88 -22.92
C TYR A 173 -6.75 23.57 -21.56
N GLN A 174 -5.93 23.17 -20.61
CA GLN A 174 -5.99 23.68 -19.24
C GLN A 174 -5.14 24.95 -19.10
N THR A 175 -5.62 25.92 -18.32
CA THR A 175 -4.89 27.14 -17.99
C THR A 175 -3.83 26.83 -16.93
N ARG A 176 -2.60 27.24 -17.20
CA ARG A 176 -1.47 27.19 -16.25
C ARG A 176 -1.07 28.59 -15.84
N ASN A 177 -0.74 28.74 -14.57
CA ASN A 177 -0.23 30.03 -14.08
C ASN A 177 1.26 30.17 -14.45
N ALA A 178 1.70 31.38 -14.73
CA ALA A 178 3.12 31.64 -15.02
C ALA A 178 4.07 31.28 -13.87
N GLU A 179 3.54 31.21 -12.65
CA GLU A 179 4.28 30.85 -11.43
C GLU A 179 4.33 29.33 -11.19
N ASP A 180 3.56 28.53 -11.94
CA ASP A 180 3.59 27.07 -11.81
C ASP A 180 4.97 26.52 -12.15
N ARG A 181 5.46 25.60 -11.34
CA ARG A 181 6.79 25.02 -11.46
C ARG A 181 6.71 23.59 -11.92
N ASP A 182 7.48 23.25 -12.95
CA ASP A 182 7.54 21.91 -13.52
C ASP A 182 8.70 21.10 -12.95
N LEU A 183 9.71 21.78 -12.37
CA LEU A 183 10.89 21.17 -11.79
C LEU A 183 11.33 21.98 -10.58
N VAL A 184 11.57 21.32 -9.45
CA VAL A 184 12.28 21.90 -8.31
C VAL A 184 13.27 20.87 -7.78
N LEU A 185 14.56 21.15 -7.98
CA LEU A 185 15.64 20.32 -7.46
C LEU A 185 16.58 21.15 -6.57
N TYR A 186 17.24 20.49 -5.67
CA TYR A 186 18.24 21.07 -4.78
C TYR A 186 19.56 20.34 -4.92
N LEU A 187 20.68 21.12 -4.85
CA LEU A 187 22.00 20.57 -4.61
C LEU A 187 22.32 20.80 -3.13
N PRO A 188 22.34 19.78 -2.28
CA PRO A 188 22.68 19.90 -0.87
C PRO A 188 24.20 19.86 -0.65
N ASP A 189 24.66 20.48 0.43
CA ASP A 189 26.06 20.38 0.93
C ASP A 189 26.16 19.83 2.35
N GLN A 190 25.03 19.40 2.89
CA GLN A 190 24.91 18.60 4.10
C GLN A 190 23.77 17.60 3.88
N ILE A 191 24.01 16.33 4.12
CA ILE A 191 23.02 15.26 3.90
C ILE A 191 23.03 14.34 5.10
N ILE A 192 21.87 14.10 5.70
CA ILE A 192 21.65 13.09 6.73
C ILE A 192 21.17 11.82 6.04
N VAL A 193 21.86 10.71 6.28
CA VAL A 193 21.53 9.38 5.76
C VAL A 193 21.33 8.43 6.94
N ALA A 194 20.15 7.86 7.05
CA ALA A 194 19.83 6.82 8.04
C ALA A 194 19.60 5.50 7.31
N ASP A 195 20.44 4.52 7.58
CA ASP A 195 20.29 3.16 7.09
C ASP A 195 19.71 2.29 8.23
N HIS A 196 18.44 1.92 8.09
CA HIS A 196 17.72 1.14 9.10
C HIS A 196 18.19 -0.32 9.17
N ARG A 197 18.81 -0.84 8.11
CA ARG A 197 19.29 -2.21 8.07
C ARG A 197 20.51 -2.40 8.99
N VAL A 198 21.40 -1.41 9.02
CA VAL A 198 22.60 -1.43 9.84
C VAL A 198 22.47 -0.59 11.12
N GLY A 199 21.33 0.11 11.30
CA GLY A 199 21.06 0.94 12.48
C GLY A 199 22.02 2.13 12.63
N LYS A 200 22.45 2.74 11.51
CA LYS A 200 23.39 3.85 11.50
C LYS A 200 22.79 5.09 10.88
N THR A 201 22.98 6.22 11.53
CA THR A 201 22.63 7.55 10.99
C THR A 201 23.89 8.38 10.90
N ILE A 202 24.17 8.88 9.71
CA ILE A 202 25.39 9.64 9.40
C ILE A 202 25.01 10.97 8.75
N CYS A 203 25.59 12.06 9.23
CA CYS A 203 25.56 13.36 8.58
C CYS A 203 26.82 13.54 7.76
N TYR A 204 26.68 13.63 6.44
CA TYR A 204 27.73 13.97 5.51
C TYR A 204 27.75 15.49 5.29
N ASN A 205 28.93 16.11 5.46
CA ASN A 205 29.15 17.52 5.23
C ASN A 205 30.15 17.70 4.10
N TYR A 206 29.80 18.55 3.13
CA TYR A 206 30.58 18.81 1.92
C TYR A 206 31.10 20.21 1.94
N GLU A 207 32.39 20.35 1.61
CA GLU A 207 33.06 21.60 1.33
C GLU A 207 33.64 21.56 -0.07
N PHE A 208 33.41 22.63 -0.82
CA PHE A 208 33.81 22.74 -2.22
C PHE A 208 34.93 23.79 -2.37
N VAL A 209 35.84 23.56 -3.33
CA VAL A 209 36.80 24.53 -3.79
C VAL A 209 36.57 24.75 -5.27
N CYS A 210 36.20 25.97 -5.62
CA CYS A 210 35.72 26.38 -6.93
C CYS A 210 36.52 27.55 -7.52
N ARG A 211 36.32 27.82 -8.80
CA ARG A 211 36.77 29.04 -9.46
C ARG A 211 35.69 30.11 -9.31
N GLY A 212 36.07 31.33 -8.97
CA GLY A 212 35.18 32.50 -8.97
C GLY A 212 34.78 32.95 -10.39
N TRP A 213 33.91 33.96 -10.49
CA TRP A 213 33.42 34.48 -11.77
C TRP A 213 34.55 34.92 -12.71
N ASP A 214 35.59 35.63 -12.19
CA ASP A 214 36.70 36.19 -12.96
C ASP A 214 38.01 35.42 -12.82
N ALA A 215 37.97 34.23 -12.19
CA ALA A 215 39.19 33.50 -11.87
C ALA A 215 39.34 32.22 -12.69
N GLU A 216 40.55 32.04 -13.27
CA GLU A 216 40.90 30.77 -13.91
C GLU A 216 41.36 29.70 -12.92
N LYS A 217 41.71 30.05 -11.68
CA LYS A 217 42.23 29.15 -10.65
C LYS A 217 41.16 28.82 -9.60
N PHE A 218 41.19 27.59 -9.06
CA PHE A 218 40.38 27.18 -7.95
C PHE A 218 40.82 27.86 -6.65
N THR A 219 40.19 28.96 -6.28
CA THR A 219 40.58 29.82 -5.16
C THR A 219 39.49 30.11 -4.17
N GLU A 220 38.21 29.95 -4.55
CA GLU A 220 37.09 30.16 -3.66
C GLU A 220 36.67 28.85 -2.97
N THR A 221 36.31 28.94 -1.70
CA THR A 221 35.91 27.75 -0.91
C THR A 221 34.65 28.01 -0.12
N THR A 222 33.79 27.01 -0.03
CA THR A 222 32.61 27.03 0.86
C THR A 222 33.01 26.82 2.32
N GLY A 223 34.27 26.40 2.59
CA GLY A 223 34.79 26.20 3.93
C GLY A 223 34.75 27.46 4.79
N GLY A 224 34.30 27.36 6.02
CA GLY A 224 34.18 28.48 6.95
C GLY A 224 32.84 29.25 6.89
N PHE A 225 32.02 29.07 5.85
CA PHE A 225 30.72 29.69 5.76
C PHE A 225 29.62 28.78 6.43
N ARG A 226 28.69 29.42 7.14
CA ARG A 226 27.58 28.70 7.79
C ARG A 226 26.58 28.14 6.77
N ARG A 227 26.03 26.97 7.05
CA ARG A 227 24.91 26.36 6.32
C ARG A 227 23.61 26.95 6.84
N SER A 228 23.24 28.14 6.37
CA SER A 228 22.05 28.85 6.78
C SER A 228 21.33 29.37 5.53
N GLY A 229 20.03 29.42 5.57
CA GLY A 229 19.19 29.97 4.50
C GLY A 229 18.13 30.92 5.07
N VAL A 230 17.38 31.54 4.19
CA VAL A 230 16.23 32.36 4.56
C VAL A 230 15.14 31.45 5.12
N LYS A 231 14.65 31.75 6.33
CA LYS A 231 13.53 31.05 6.93
C LYS A 231 12.22 31.64 6.41
N SER A 232 11.35 30.80 5.92
CA SER A 232 9.98 31.11 5.51
C SER A 232 9.04 30.15 6.25
N PRO A 233 8.55 30.51 7.45
CA PRO A 233 7.66 29.66 8.22
C PRO A 233 6.40 29.30 7.45
N TYR A 234 5.93 28.08 7.62
CA TYR A 234 4.66 27.63 7.07
C TYR A 234 3.50 28.53 7.54
N VAL A 235 2.63 28.90 6.62
CA VAL A 235 1.44 29.71 6.89
C VAL A 235 0.19 28.86 6.59
N PRO A 236 -0.61 28.48 7.61
CA PRO A 236 -1.80 27.66 7.42
C PRO A 236 -2.95 28.46 6.79
N ALA A 237 -3.74 27.80 5.92
CA ALA A 237 -5.04 28.34 5.51
C ALA A 237 -6.14 27.89 6.48
N LEU A 238 -7.14 28.75 6.69
CA LEU A 238 -8.30 28.45 7.54
C LEU A 238 -9.47 27.86 6.74
N HIS A 239 -9.57 28.20 5.46
CA HIS A 239 -10.66 27.82 4.56
C HIS A 239 -10.14 27.52 3.17
N THR A 240 -10.92 26.78 2.38
CA THR A 240 -10.71 26.54 0.94
C THR A 240 -11.85 27.19 0.15
N ALA A 241 -11.59 27.55 -1.11
CA ALA A 241 -12.62 28.10 -1.98
C ALA A 241 -13.60 27.00 -2.48
N GLN A 242 -13.14 25.75 -2.51
CA GLN A 242 -13.91 24.59 -2.97
C GLN A 242 -13.38 23.32 -2.33
N ASP A 243 -14.21 22.26 -2.26
CA ASP A 243 -13.81 20.96 -1.69
C ASP A 243 -13.26 20.00 -2.76
N CYS A 244 -13.67 20.19 -4.01
CA CYS A 244 -13.26 19.39 -5.16
C CYS A 244 -13.30 20.22 -6.44
N ASP A 245 -12.45 19.92 -7.42
CA ASP A 245 -12.50 20.53 -8.76
C ASP A 245 -13.64 20.01 -9.63
N HIS A 246 -14.21 18.85 -9.30
CA HIS A 246 -15.40 18.29 -9.94
C HIS A 246 -16.63 18.41 -9.03
N LYS A 247 -17.79 18.72 -9.62
CA LYS A 247 -19.09 18.58 -8.97
C LYS A 247 -19.48 17.09 -8.95
N ALA A 248 -20.42 16.74 -8.08
CA ALA A 248 -20.96 15.38 -8.04
C ALA A 248 -21.52 14.95 -9.41
N GLY A 249 -21.10 13.78 -9.91
CA GLY A 249 -21.47 13.22 -11.20
C GLY A 249 -20.64 13.70 -12.40
N GLU A 250 -19.88 14.80 -12.31
CA GLU A 250 -19.05 15.24 -13.43
C GLU A 250 -17.90 14.26 -13.74
N PHE A 251 -17.38 13.57 -12.73
CA PHE A 251 -16.36 12.54 -12.96
C PHE A 251 -16.96 11.31 -13.66
N VAL A 252 -18.19 10.93 -13.32
CA VAL A 252 -18.96 9.86 -14.00
C VAL A 252 -19.06 10.15 -15.50
N GLU A 253 -19.40 11.40 -15.90
CA GLU A 253 -19.45 11.80 -17.31
C GLU A 253 -18.09 11.64 -18.02
N ARG A 254 -16.95 11.86 -17.31
CA ARG A 254 -15.60 11.66 -17.88
C ARG A 254 -15.31 10.19 -18.12
N VAL A 255 -15.76 9.32 -17.22
CA VAL A 255 -15.65 7.88 -17.41
C VAL A 255 -16.48 7.42 -18.60
N GLU A 256 -17.72 7.90 -18.74
CA GLU A 256 -18.58 7.59 -19.88
C GLU A 256 -17.92 8.02 -21.22
N GLN A 257 -17.29 9.20 -21.25
CA GLN A 257 -16.53 9.65 -22.41
C GLN A 257 -15.34 8.73 -22.69
N ALA A 258 -14.59 8.28 -21.69
CA ALA A 258 -13.49 7.34 -21.90
C ALA A 258 -13.97 6.02 -22.52
N LEU A 259 -15.13 5.51 -22.09
CA LEU A 259 -15.73 4.30 -22.66
C LEU A 259 -16.00 4.44 -24.18
N GLU A 260 -16.36 5.64 -24.66
CA GLU A 260 -16.53 5.91 -26.09
C GLU A 260 -15.18 5.83 -26.85
N TYR A 261 -14.08 6.35 -26.25
CA TYR A 261 -12.74 6.24 -26.84
C TYR A 261 -12.26 4.79 -26.89
N PHE A 262 -12.55 3.99 -25.84
CA PHE A 262 -12.24 2.54 -25.84
C PHE A 262 -12.98 1.79 -26.93
N ARG A 263 -14.30 2.05 -27.12
CA ARG A 263 -15.09 1.41 -28.18
C ARG A 263 -14.61 1.71 -29.59
N ARG A 264 -14.02 2.91 -29.80
CA ARG A 264 -13.44 3.30 -31.09
C ARG A 264 -12.01 2.77 -31.28
N GLY A 265 -11.37 2.27 -30.20
CA GLY A 265 -9.98 1.81 -30.24
C GLY A 265 -8.94 2.94 -30.16
N ASP A 266 -9.35 4.16 -29.81
CA ASP A 266 -8.46 5.30 -29.63
C ASP A 266 -7.65 5.19 -28.34
N LEU A 267 -8.22 4.54 -27.31
CA LEU A 267 -7.63 4.27 -26.01
C LEU A 267 -7.79 2.80 -25.64
N PHE A 268 -6.86 2.25 -24.86
CA PHE A 268 -6.93 0.93 -24.23
C PHE A 268 -7.09 1.05 -22.72
N GLU A 269 -6.48 2.07 -22.15
CA GLU A 269 -6.48 2.43 -20.74
C GLU A 269 -6.29 3.94 -20.60
N VAL A 270 -6.93 4.57 -19.62
CA VAL A 270 -6.66 5.96 -19.26
C VAL A 270 -6.93 6.19 -17.77
N VAL A 271 -6.11 7.06 -17.14
CA VAL A 271 -6.20 7.34 -15.71
C VAL A 271 -6.48 8.82 -15.46
N PRO A 272 -7.74 9.28 -15.68
CA PRO A 272 -8.13 10.63 -15.30
C PRO A 272 -8.23 10.77 -13.77
N GLY A 273 -7.99 11.98 -13.27
CA GLY A 273 -8.04 12.27 -11.85
C GLY A 273 -8.94 13.47 -11.53
N GLN A 274 -9.33 13.56 -10.26
CA GLN A 274 -9.94 14.76 -9.68
C GLN A 274 -9.15 15.22 -8.46
N THR A 275 -9.24 16.52 -8.14
CA THR A 275 -8.48 17.14 -7.05
C THR A 275 -9.40 17.53 -5.92
N PHE A 276 -9.08 17.07 -4.71
CA PHE A 276 -9.75 17.44 -3.47
C PHE A 276 -8.93 18.50 -2.74
N TYR A 277 -9.61 19.44 -2.11
CA TYR A 277 -9.00 20.57 -1.41
C TYR A 277 -9.38 20.58 0.06
N GLU A 278 -8.37 20.73 0.93
CA GLU A 278 -8.56 20.81 2.38
C GLU A 278 -7.72 21.97 2.97
N PRO A 279 -8.22 22.70 3.96
CA PRO A 279 -7.39 23.67 4.67
C PRO A 279 -6.37 22.92 5.51
N CYS A 280 -5.08 23.13 5.25
CA CYS A 280 -4.01 22.50 6.00
C CYS A 280 -3.65 23.34 7.22
N LYS A 281 -4.30 23.07 8.35
CA LYS A 281 -4.14 23.84 9.60
C LYS A 281 -2.87 23.47 10.35
N ASP A 282 -2.48 22.20 10.27
CA ASP A 282 -1.26 21.70 10.88
C ASP A 282 -0.07 21.84 9.92
N SER A 283 1.15 21.84 10.46
CA SER A 283 2.34 21.95 9.63
C SER A 283 2.55 20.74 8.73
N PRO A 284 3.20 20.92 7.57
CA PRO A 284 3.53 19.81 6.65
C PRO A 284 4.30 18.67 7.33
N ALA A 285 5.20 18.97 8.28
CA ALA A 285 5.92 17.94 9.05
C ALA A 285 4.96 17.12 9.93
N THR A 286 3.96 17.76 10.55
CA THR A 286 2.94 17.06 11.34
C THR A 286 2.06 16.16 10.46
N VAL A 287 1.65 16.65 9.30
CA VAL A 287 0.88 15.86 8.31
C VAL A 287 1.71 14.67 7.80
N PHE A 288 3.00 14.89 7.53
CA PHE A 288 3.93 13.83 7.10
C PHE A 288 4.07 12.74 8.16
N GLN A 289 4.25 13.11 9.42
CA GLN A 289 4.38 12.14 10.51
C GLN A 289 3.14 11.24 10.59
N ARG A 290 1.94 11.83 10.55
CA ARG A 290 0.67 11.07 10.53
C ARG A 290 0.57 10.16 9.31
N LEU A 291 0.97 10.65 8.15
CA LEU A 291 0.92 9.88 6.91
C LEU A 291 1.90 8.71 6.95
N LYS A 292 3.14 8.92 7.44
CA LYS A 292 4.16 7.88 7.61
C LYS A 292 3.70 6.78 8.56
N GLU A 293 3.03 7.13 9.66
CA GLU A 293 2.50 6.18 10.65
C GLU A 293 1.32 5.36 10.11
N ASN A 294 0.39 6.03 9.41
CA ASN A 294 -0.84 5.41 8.94
C ASN A 294 -0.71 4.72 7.57
N ASN A 295 0.23 5.14 6.74
CA ASN A 295 0.48 4.63 5.38
C ASN A 295 1.97 4.43 5.12
N PRO A 296 2.62 3.45 5.77
CA PRO A 296 4.01 3.11 5.45
C PRO A 296 4.18 2.86 3.94
N SER A 297 5.19 3.46 3.34
CA SER A 297 5.43 3.37 1.89
C SER A 297 6.93 3.32 1.57
N PRO A 298 7.33 2.76 0.41
CA PRO A 298 8.73 2.74 -0.01
C PRO A 298 9.26 4.10 -0.44
N TYR A 299 8.38 5.01 -0.90
CA TYR A 299 8.73 6.35 -1.36
C TYR A 299 7.92 7.40 -0.58
N GLY A 300 8.20 7.52 0.72
CA GLY A 300 7.72 8.63 1.53
C GLY A 300 8.58 9.88 1.29
N ALA A 301 7.97 11.06 1.31
CA ALA A 301 8.71 12.31 1.23
C ALA A 301 8.02 13.45 1.96
N LEU A 302 8.85 14.32 2.56
CA LEU A 302 8.48 15.66 2.97
C LEU A 302 9.43 16.63 2.29
N MET A 303 8.91 17.52 1.44
CA MET A 303 9.70 18.50 0.71
C MET A 303 9.14 19.91 0.96
N ASN A 304 10.02 20.83 1.31
CA ASN A 304 9.73 22.25 1.25
C ASN A 304 10.36 22.78 -0.05
N LEU A 305 9.51 23.06 -1.04
CA LEU A 305 9.93 23.54 -2.36
C LEU A 305 10.15 25.07 -2.41
N GLY A 306 10.02 25.75 -1.27
CA GLY A 306 10.00 27.22 -1.20
C GLY A 306 8.65 27.78 -1.64
N GLU A 307 8.49 29.11 -1.54
CA GLU A 307 7.28 29.83 -2.01
C GLU A 307 5.97 29.28 -1.42
N GLN A 308 5.97 28.89 -0.12
CA GLN A 308 4.85 28.28 0.57
C GLN A 308 4.29 27.01 -0.14
N GLU A 309 5.14 26.29 -0.85
CA GLU A 309 4.76 25.02 -1.50
C GLU A 309 5.52 23.85 -0.90
N TYR A 310 4.75 22.81 -0.52
CA TYR A 310 5.26 21.61 0.12
C TYR A 310 4.68 20.36 -0.55
N LEU A 311 5.45 19.28 -0.56
CA LEU A 311 4.96 17.95 -0.92
C LEU A 311 5.06 17.02 0.28
N VAL A 312 3.96 16.34 0.57
CA VAL A 312 3.87 15.30 1.60
C VAL A 312 3.42 14.02 0.93
N ALA A 313 4.32 13.07 0.75
CA ALA A 313 4.09 11.89 -0.06
C ALA A 313 4.18 10.58 0.74
N ALA A 314 3.34 9.62 0.38
CA ALA A 314 3.41 8.22 0.77
C ALA A 314 3.21 7.33 -0.47
N SER A 315 4.10 7.46 -1.45
CA SER A 315 3.99 6.73 -2.72
C SER A 315 4.39 5.26 -2.55
N PRO A 316 3.57 4.32 -3.03
CA PRO A 316 3.90 2.90 -3.01
C PRO A 316 4.78 2.49 -4.20
N GLU A 317 4.89 3.32 -5.24
CA GLU A 317 5.36 2.91 -6.56
C GLU A 317 6.74 3.43 -6.90
N MET A 318 7.65 2.50 -7.25
CA MET A 318 8.91 2.84 -7.89
C MET A 318 8.64 3.32 -9.31
N PHE A 319 8.97 4.59 -9.61
CA PHE A 319 8.90 5.09 -10.98
C PHE A 319 10.07 4.54 -11.80
N VAL A 320 11.28 5.01 -11.54
CA VAL A 320 12.50 4.51 -12.19
C VAL A 320 13.64 4.49 -11.18
N ARG A 321 14.36 3.37 -11.12
CA ARG A 321 15.63 3.24 -10.40
C ARG A 321 16.71 2.78 -11.38
N VAL A 322 17.85 3.47 -11.37
CA VAL A 322 19.04 3.10 -12.14
C VAL A 322 20.21 2.94 -11.18
N ASP A 323 20.85 1.80 -11.22
CA ASP A 323 22.07 1.48 -10.47
C ASP A 323 23.12 0.95 -11.46
N GLY A 324 24.13 1.77 -11.72
CA GLY A 324 25.06 1.58 -12.83
C GLY A 324 24.32 1.56 -14.17
N ARG A 325 24.27 0.40 -14.82
CA ARG A 325 23.51 0.21 -16.07
C ARG A 325 22.20 -0.58 -15.88
N GLN A 326 21.91 -1.04 -14.67
CA GLN A 326 20.66 -1.75 -14.40
C GLN A 326 19.52 -0.74 -14.17
N ILE A 327 18.47 -0.84 -14.97
CA ILE A 327 17.24 -0.06 -14.80
C ILE A 327 16.13 -0.96 -14.26
N GLU A 328 15.36 -0.44 -13.30
CA GLU A 328 14.26 -1.13 -12.66
C GLU A 328 13.03 -0.25 -12.51
N THR A 329 11.85 -0.86 -12.61
CA THR A 329 10.54 -0.26 -12.33
C THR A 329 9.65 -1.28 -11.65
N CYS A 330 8.63 -0.79 -10.94
CA CYS A 330 7.66 -1.66 -10.28
C CYS A 330 6.24 -1.13 -10.51
N PRO A 331 5.67 -1.35 -11.71
CA PRO A 331 4.30 -0.93 -11.97
C PRO A 331 3.32 -1.64 -11.03
N ILE A 332 2.43 -0.85 -10.45
CA ILE A 332 1.39 -1.29 -9.53
C ILE A 332 0.04 -1.16 -10.23
N SER A 333 -0.71 -2.24 -10.29
CA SER A 333 -2.08 -2.23 -10.75
C SER A 333 -2.88 -3.35 -10.08
N GLY A 334 -4.19 -3.16 -10.01
CA GLY A 334 -5.05 -3.99 -9.19
C GLY A 334 -4.98 -3.57 -7.71
N THR A 335 -6.12 -3.19 -7.18
CA THR A 335 -6.23 -2.66 -5.81
C THR A 335 -7.46 -3.24 -5.14
N ILE A 336 -7.29 -3.80 -3.96
CA ILE A 336 -8.41 -4.24 -3.13
C ILE A 336 -8.21 -3.79 -1.69
N LYS A 337 -9.33 -3.58 -0.99
CA LYS A 337 -9.32 -3.23 0.43
C LYS A 337 -8.77 -4.39 1.27
N ARG A 338 -8.09 -4.08 2.38
CA ARG A 338 -7.71 -5.05 3.40
C ARG A 338 -8.94 -5.75 3.99
N GLY A 339 -8.78 -7.02 4.33
CA GLY A 339 -9.71 -7.71 5.21
C GLY A 339 -9.64 -7.20 6.65
N ASP A 340 -10.62 -7.58 7.47
CA ASP A 340 -10.64 -7.18 8.89
C ASP A 340 -9.60 -7.97 9.72
N ASP A 341 -9.16 -9.12 9.20
CA ASP A 341 -8.14 -9.99 9.80
C ASP A 341 -7.31 -10.71 8.73
N ALA A 342 -6.39 -11.58 9.15
CA ALA A 342 -5.53 -12.33 8.23
C ALA A 342 -6.31 -13.29 7.31
N ILE A 343 -7.48 -13.77 7.72
CA ILE A 343 -8.35 -14.66 6.91
C ILE A 343 -9.07 -13.83 5.86
N GLY A 344 -9.60 -12.67 6.26
CA GLY A 344 -10.16 -11.68 5.36
C GLY A 344 -9.13 -11.21 4.33
N ASP A 345 -7.89 -10.92 4.73
CA ASP A 345 -6.81 -10.59 3.81
C ASP A 345 -6.55 -11.70 2.79
N ALA A 346 -6.49 -12.96 3.23
CA ALA A 346 -6.30 -14.11 2.32
C ALA A 346 -7.43 -14.23 1.29
N THR A 347 -8.67 -13.95 1.70
CA THR A 347 -9.84 -13.92 0.82
C THR A 347 -9.74 -12.78 -0.18
N GLN A 348 -9.37 -11.57 0.25
CA GLN A 348 -9.15 -10.42 -0.62
C GLN A 348 -8.02 -10.68 -1.63
N ILE A 349 -6.91 -11.27 -1.19
CA ILE A 349 -5.80 -11.66 -2.08
C ILE A 349 -6.29 -12.66 -3.15
N LYS A 350 -7.07 -13.67 -2.75
CA LYS A 350 -7.65 -14.64 -3.70
C LYS A 350 -8.57 -13.94 -4.71
N THR A 351 -9.42 -13.03 -4.25
CA THR A 351 -10.31 -12.23 -5.10
C THR A 351 -9.51 -11.42 -6.11
N LEU A 352 -8.49 -10.67 -5.65
CA LEU A 352 -7.62 -9.86 -6.48
C LEU A 352 -6.86 -10.68 -7.53
N LEU A 353 -6.31 -11.83 -7.13
CA LEU A 353 -5.57 -12.72 -8.06
C LEU A 353 -6.49 -13.41 -9.09
N ASN A 354 -7.77 -13.56 -8.80
CA ASN A 354 -8.75 -14.16 -9.72
C ASN A 354 -9.50 -13.12 -10.55
N SER A 355 -9.27 -11.83 -10.33
CA SER A 355 -9.88 -10.76 -11.11
C SER A 355 -9.24 -10.67 -12.50
N ALA A 356 -10.02 -10.91 -13.54
CA ALA A 356 -9.59 -10.77 -14.93
C ALA A 356 -9.35 -9.29 -15.30
N LYS A 357 -10.12 -8.35 -14.73
CA LYS A 357 -9.93 -6.90 -14.90
C LYS A 357 -8.55 -6.49 -14.40
N ASP A 358 -8.23 -6.81 -13.13
CA ASP A 358 -6.94 -6.44 -12.51
C ASP A 358 -5.74 -7.11 -13.20
N GLU A 359 -5.92 -8.33 -13.72
CA GLU A 359 -4.89 -9.00 -14.52
C GLU A 359 -4.63 -8.30 -15.85
N SER A 360 -5.69 -7.89 -16.56
CA SER A 360 -5.58 -7.17 -17.82
C SER A 360 -4.91 -5.81 -17.63
N GLU A 361 -5.31 -5.07 -16.61
CA GLU A 361 -4.74 -3.77 -16.23
C GLU A 361 -3.23 -3.88 -15.97
N LEU A 362 -2.80 -4.77 -15.07
CA LEU A 362 -1.39 -4.94 -14.77
C LEU A 362 -0.61 -5.46 -15.98
N SER A 363 -1.21 -6.29 -16.83
CA SER A 363 -0.56 -6.79 -18.04
C SER A 363 -0.26 -5.67 -19.02
N MET A 364 -1.20 -4.74 -19.25
CA MET A 364 -0.99 -3.57 -20.09
C MET A 364 0.10 -2.66 -19.53
N CYS A 365 0.04 -2.33 -18.24
CA CYS A 365 1.06 -1.54 -17.58
C CYS A 365 2.45 -2.15 -17.73
N THR A 366 2.58 -3.46 -17.55
CA THR A 366 3.85 -4.19 -17.66
C THR A 366 4.37 -4.23 -19.09
N ASP A 367 3.51 -4.41 -20.08
CA ASP A 367 3.92 -4.47 -21.49
C ASP A 367 4.35 -3.08 -22.01
N VAL A 368 3.68 -2.01 -21.60
CA VAL A 368 4.13 -0.64 -21.93
C VAL A 368 5.45 -0.32 -21.21
N ASP A 369 5.61 -0.71 -19.95
CA ASP A 369 6.86 -0.54 -19.21
C ASP A 369 8.04 -1.30 -19.86
N ARG A 370 7.80 -2.51 -20.38
CA ARG A 370 8.77 -3.26 -21.19
C ARG A 370 9.11 -2.55 -22.50
N ASN A 371 8.10 -1.98 -23.17
CA ASN A 371 8.30 -1.17 -24.37
C ASN A 371 9.20 0.03 -24.09
N ASP A 372 8.95 0.77 -23.00
CA ASP A 372 9.72 1.94 -22.62
C ASP A 372 11.19 1.59 -22.34
N LYS A 373 11.45 0.50 -21.62
CA LYS A 373 12.81 -0.03 -21.40
C LYS A 373 13.49 -0.46 -22.69
N SER A 374 12.74 -1.03 -23.64
CA SER A 374 13.31 -1.53 -24.89
C SER A 374 13.92 -0.44 -25.77
N ARG A 375 13.56 0.83 -25.57
CA ARG A 375 14.20 1.96 -26.26
C ARG A 375 15.65 2.12 -25.85
N VAL A 376 15.96 1.98 -24.56
CA VAL A 376 17.25 2.34 -23.96
C VAL A 376 18.06 1.13 -23.49
N CYS A 377 17.49 -0.05 -23.46
CA CYS A 377 18.15 -1.27 -22.97
C CYS A 377 18.74 -2.13 -24.10
N GLU A 378 19.73 -2.94 -23.75
CA GLU A 378 20.30 -3.96 -24.62
C GLU A 378 19.21 -4.94 -25.07
N PRO A 379 19.13 -5.31 -26.35
CA PRO A 379 18.18 -6.29 -26.85
C PRO A 379 18.17 -7.58 -26.05
N GLY A 380 17.00 -8.04 -25.60
CA GLY A 380 16.86 -9.28 -24.84
C GLY A 380 17.19 -9.16 -23.34
N SER A 381 17.60 -7.97 -22.86
CA SER A 381 17.91 -7.77 -21.44
C SER A 381 16.69 -7.42 -20.58
N VAL A 382 15.60 -6.94 -21.21
CA VAL A 382 14.39 -6.56 -20.49
C VAL A 382 13.64 -7.82 -20.03
N ARG A 383 13.43 -7.95 -18.71
CA ARG A 383 12.82 -9.13 -18.09
C ARG A 383 11.84 -8.74 -16.99
N VAL A 384 10.71 -9.44 -16.93
CA VAL A 384 9.82 -9.43 -15.77
C VAL A 384 10.37 -10.43 -14.77
N VAL A 385 10.91 -9.94 -13.65
CA VAL A 385 11.53 -10.75 -12.60
C VAL A 385 10.59 -11.06 -11.44
N GLY A 386 9.46 -10.36 -11.36
CA GLY A 386 8.35 -10.62 -10.45
C GLY A 386 7.04 -10.34 -11.15
N ARG A 387 6.08 -11.24 -11.06
CA ARG A 387 4.77 -11.10 -11.69
C ARG A 387 3.66 -11.24 -10.67
N ARG A 388 2.71 -10.28 -10.64
CA ARG A 388 1.54 -10.24 -9.75
C ARG A 388 1.90 -10.52 -8.27
N GLN A 389 3.02 -9.95 -7.81
CA GLN A 389 3.43 -10.07 -6.42
C GLN A 389 2.52 -9.26 -5.53
N ILE A 390 2.14 -9.83 -4.39
CA ILE A 390 1.24 -9.17 -3.45
C ILE A 390 2.03 -8.23 -2.54
N GLU A 391 1.63 -6.97 -2.52
CA GLU A 391 2.11 -5.99 -1.54
C GLU A 391 0.94 -5.54 -0.65
N MET A 392 1.12 -5.67 0.67
CA MET A 392 0.11 -5.35 1.67
C MET A 392 0.47 -4.02 2.34
N TYR A 393 -0.39 -3.04 2.16
CA TYR A 393 -0.29 -1.74 2.81
C TYR A 393 -1.30 -1.63 3.96
N SER A 394 -1.34 -0.49 4.68
CA SER A 394 -2.20 -0.33 5.85
C SER A 394 -3.70 -0.54 5.58
N ARG A 395 -4.19 -0.09 4.44
CA ARG A 395 -5.62 -0.16 4.08
C ARG A 395 -5.92 -0.92 2.79
N LEU A 396 -4.90 -1.19 1.98
CA LEU A 396 -5.04 -1.74 0.63
C LEU A 396 -4.06 -2.87 0.40
N ILE A 397 -4.42 -3.76 -0.51
CA ILE A 397 -3.58 -4.81 -1.07
C ILE A 397 -3.45 -4.52 -2.56
N HIS A 398 -2.23 -4.61 -3.08
CA HIS A 398 -1.93 -4.38 -4.49
C HIS A 398 -1.26 -5.59 -5.13
N THR A 399 -1.43 -5.74 -6.45
CA THR A 399 -0.55 -6.55 -7.27
C THR A 399 0.52 -5.69 -7.93
N VAL A 400 1.74 -6.19 -7.95
CA VAL A 400 2.94 -5.47 -8.42
C VAL A 400 3.75 -6.37 -9.32
N ASP A 401 4.16 -5.85 -10.48
CA ASP A 401 5.17 -6.48 -11.31
C ASP A 401 6.53 -5.83 -11.05
N HIS A 402 7.61 -6.57 -11.26
CA HIS A 402 8.96 -6.06 -11.16
C HIS A 402 9.69 -6.29 -12.49
N VAL A 403 10.04 -5.21 -13.16
CA VAL A 403 10.66 -5.25 -14.49
C VAL A 403 12.06 -4.67 -14.42
N LYS A 404 13.03 -5.42 -14.93
CA LYS A 404 14.45 -5.03 -15.00
C LYS A 404 14.93 -5.01 -16.43
N GLY A 405 15.94 -4.16 -16.70
CA GLY A 405 16.65 -4.12 -17.96
C GLY A 405 18.10 -3.71 -17.76
N TYR A 406 18.91 -3.89 -18.77
CA TYR A 406 20.31 -3.46 -18.82
C TYR A 406 20.44 -2.39 -19.90
N MET A 407 20.73 -1.15 -19.50
CA MET A 407 20.83 0.00 -20.40
C MET A 407 22.04 -0.16 -21.34
N LYS A 408 21.92 0.28 -22.59
CA LYS A 408 23.03 0.42 -23.53
C LYS A 408 24.05 1.43 -23.01
N ALA A 409 25.32 1.26 -23.41
CA ALA A 409 26.41 2.07 -22.88
C ALA A 409 26.32 3.58 -23.24
N GLU A 410 25.64 3.90 -24.34
CA GLU A 410 25.43 5.27 -24.82
C GLU A 410 24.34 6.04 -24.07
N PHE A 411 23.53 5.38 -23.27
CA PHE A 411 22.45 6.00 -22.50
C PHE A 411 22.80 6.18 -21.03
N ASP A 412 22.34 7.29 -20.46
CA ASP A 412 22.49 7.63 -19.04
C ASP A 412 21.19 7.40 -18.24
N ALA A 413 21.23 7.62 -16.92
CA ALA A 413 20.07 7.44 -16.06
C ALA A 413 18.89 8.36 -16.42
N LEU A 414 19.16 9.55 -16.96
CA LEU A 414 18.11 10.46 -17.43
C LEU A 414 17.44 9.94 -18.71
N ASP A 415 18.16 9.24 -19.59
CA ASP A 415 17.55 8.57 -20.73
C ASP A 415 16.59 7.47 -20.27
N GLY A 416 17.00 6.70 -19.26
CA GLY A 416 16.13 5.72 -18.60
C GLY A 416 14.89 6.35 -17.99
N PHE A 417 15.04 7.47 -17.28
CA PHE A 417 13.93 8.22 -16.71
C PHE A 417 12.96 8.72 -17.78
N LEU A 418 13.48 9.39 -18.82
CA LEU A 418 12.70 10.00 -19.89
C LEU A 418 12.00 8.96 -20.78
N ALA A 419 12.58 7.79 -20.99
CA ALA A 419 11.94 6.71 -21.73
C ALA A 419 10.61 6.27 -21.09
N HIS A 420 10.48 6.42 -19.76
CA HIS A 420 9.30 6.01 -18.98
C HIS A 420 8.30 7.14 -18.71
N THR A 421 8.57 8.41 -19.09
CA THR A 421 7.66 9.54 -18.81
C THR A 421 6.33 9.44 -19.57
N TRP A 422 5.17 9.48 -18.92
CA TRP A 422 4.99 9.14 -17.50
C TRP A 422 4.44 7.74 -17.40
N ALA A 423 4.48 7.18 -16.17
CA ALA A 423 4.03 5.81 -15.95
C ALA A 423 2.58 5.60 -16.41
N VAL A 424 2.32 4.47 -17.07
CA VAL A 424 0.97 4.09 -17.55
C VAL A 424 -0.03 4.03 -16.42
N THR A 425 0.41 3.58 -15.24
CA THR A 425 -0.39 3.50 -14.01
C THR A 425 -1.03 4.82 -13.57
N VAL A 426 -0.59 5.96 -14.12
CA VAL A 426 -1.18 7.30 -13.89
C VAL A 426 -1.54 8.06 -15.16
N THR A 427 -1.24 7.51 -16.34
CA THR A 427 -1.59 8.11 -17.65
C THR A 427 -2.54 7.23 -18.44
N GLY A 428 -2.10 6.06 -18.85
CA GLY A 428 -2.83 5.12 -19.70
C GLY A 428 -2.07 4.75 -20.97
N ALA A 429 -2.74 4.01 -21.83
CA ALA A 429 -2.20 3.49 -23.08
C ALA A 429 -3.23 3.62 -24.24
N PRO A 430 -2.82 4.00 -25.46
CA PRO A 430 -1.49 4.53 -25.85
C PRO A 430 -1.17 5.86 -25.16
N LYS A 431 0.08 6.04 -24.70
CA LYS A 431 0.47 7.18 -23.83
C LYS A 431 0.06 8.55 -24.37
N LEU A 432 0.36 8.85 -25.62
CA LEU A 432 0.05 10.16 -26.23
C LEU A 432 -1.46 10.43 -26.25
N ALA A 433 -2.26 9.44 -26.66
CA ALA A 433 -3.73 9.54 -26.68
C ALA A 433 -4.29 9.71 -25.27
N ALA A 434 -3.74 8.98 -24.29
CA ALA A 434 -4.13 9.09 -22.89
C ALA A 434 -3.79 10.48 -22.30
N MET A 435 -2.60 11.01 -22.57
CA MET A 435 -2.21 12.37 -22.16
C MET A 435 -3.12 13.43 -22.79
N GLN A 436 -3.49 13.27 -24.09
CA GLN A 436 -4.40 14.17 -24.76
C GLN A 436 -5.80 14.12 -24.15
N PHE A 437 -6.32 12.93 -23.83
CA PHE A 437 -7.60 12.76 -23.15
C PHE A 437 -7.60 13.41 -21.76
N ILE A 438 -6.54 13.19 -20.98
CA ILE A 438 -6.34 13.79 -19.65
C ILE A 438 -6.38 15.31 -19.75
N GLU A 439 -5.64 15.89 -20.69
CA GLU A 439 -5.57 17.33 -20.88
C GLU A 439 -6.93 17.94 -21.26
N GLN A 440 -7.75 17.20 -22.01
CA GLN A 440 -9.09 17.61 -22.42
C GLN A 440 -10.12 17.48 -21.29
N GLN A 441 -10.01 16.47 -20.45
CA GLN A 441 -11.08 16.06 -19.56
C GLN A 441 -10.88 16.47 -18.09
N GLU A 442 -9.66 16.59 -17.62
CA GLU A 442 -9.39 17.05 -16.25
C GLU A 442 -9.67 18.55 -16.11
N LYS A 443 -10.11 18.97 -14.92
CA LYS A 443 -10.52 20.35 -14.63
C LYS A 443 -9.39 21.27 -14.20
N SER A 444 -8.27 20.69 -13.76
CA SER A 444 -7.13 21.42 -13.24
C SER A 444 -5.80 20.77 -13.64
N PRO A 445 -4.70 21.55 -13.79
CA PRO A 445 -3.39 21.00 -14.10
C PRO A 445 -2.92 20.00 -13.05
N ARG A 446 -2.14 19.01 -13.49
CA ARG A 446 -1.64 17.93 -12.61
C ARG A 446 -0.53 18.38 -11.67
N HIS A 447 0.19 19.42 -12.03
CA HIS A 447 1.39 19.88 -11.30
C HIS A 447 2.36 18.72 -11.05
N TRP A 448 2.49 18.30 -9.79
CA TRP A 448 3.37 17.21 -9.38
C TRP A 448 2.76 15.82 -9.53
N TYR A 449 1.42 15.69 -9.54
CA TYR A 449 0.75 14.39 -9.64
C TYR A 449 1.05 13.71 -10.98
N GLY A 450 1.45 12.44 -10.93
CA GLY A 450 1.85 11.66 -12.10
C GLY A 450 3.26 11.98 -12.60
N GLY A 451 3.98 12.89 -11.93
CA GLY A 451 5.40 13.12 -12.08
C GLY A 451 6.24 12.21 -11.17
N ALA A 452 7.42 12.69 -10.74
CA ALA A 452 8.32 11.91 -9.89
C ALA A 452 8.91 12.72 -8.74
N ILE A 453 9.29 12.03 -7.65
CA ILE A 453 10.07 12.55 -6.52
C ILE A 453 11.29 11.66 -6.31
N GLY A 454 12.42 12.24 -5.95
CA GLY A 454 13.61 11.43 -5.66
C GLY A 454 14.92 12.18 -5.86
N HIS A 455 15.93 11.44 -6.33
CA HIS A 455 17.26 12.02 -6.53
C HIS A 455 17.98 11.45 -7.74
N ILE A 456 18.90 12.26 -8.26
CA ILE A 456 19.87 11.92 -9.31
C ILE A 456 21.24 12.11 -8.70
N GLY A 457 21.99 11.03 -8.54
CA GLY A 457 23.36 11.08 -8.01
C GLY A 457 24.37 11.60 -9.03
N PHE A 458 25.41 12.26 -8.56
CA PHE A 458 26.55 12.62 -9.40
C PHE A 458 27.49 11.43 -9.70
N ASP A 459 27.16 10.27 -9.12
CA ASP A 459 27.75 8.97 -9.47
C ASP A 459 27.08 8.32 -10.70
N GLY A 460 26.04 8.96 -11.26
CA GLY A 460 25.27 8.47 -12.40
C GLY A 460 24.07 7.60 -12.05
N ASN A 461 23.80 7.36 -10.77
CA ASN A 461 22.65 6.61 -10.31
C ASN A 461 21.39 7.50 -10.16
N LEU A 462 20.21 6.89 -10.21
CA LEU A 462 18.95 7.57 -10.07
C LEU A 462 17.99 6.70 -9.27
N ASN A 463 17.21 7.31 -8.36
CA ASN A 463 16.16 6.62 -7.63
C ASN A 463 14.97 7.55 -7.44
N THR A 464 13.83 7.19 -8.06
CA THR A 464 12.62 8.00 -8.07
C THR A 464 11.38 7.17 -7.77
N GLY A 465 10.48 7.74 -6.97
CA GLY A 465 9.12 7.26 -6.77
C GLY A 465 8.14 8.06 -7.61
N LEU A 466 7.09 7.41 -8.08
CA LEU A 466 6.01 8.06 -8.81
C LEU A 466 5.23 8.99 -7.87
N THR A 467 4.93 10.20 -8.31
CA THR A 467 4.17 11.16 -7.48
C THR A 467 2.68 10.83 -7.54
N LEU A 468 2.28 9.87 -6.74
CA LEU A 468 0.89 9.51 -6.44
C LEU A 468 0.75 9.39 -4.92
N ARG A 469 -0.47 9.41 -4.41
CA ARG A 469 -0.73 9.47 -2.95
C ARG A 469 0.11 10.55 -2.27
N THR A 470 0.10 11.72 -2.90
CA THR A 470 0.89 12.88 -2.49
C THR A 470 -0.05 14.06 -2.25
N ILE A 471 0.19 14.76 -1.16
CA ILE A 471 -0.48 16.01 -0.81
C ILE A 471 0.44 17.15 -1.29
N ARG A 472 -0.03 17.98 -2.20
CA ARG A 472 0.57 19.28 -2.49
C ARG A 472 -0.03 20.30 -1.54
N VAL A 473 0.76 20.93 -0.71
CA VAL A 473 0.31 22.05 0.11
C VAL A 473 0.83 23.32 -0.53
N LYS A 474 -0.07 24.18 -0.99
CA LYS A 474 0.27 25.50 -1.57
C LYS A 474 -0.52 26.58 -0.84
N ASP A 475 0.19 27.57 -0.31
CA ASP A 475 -0.40 28.69 0.43
C ASP A 475 -1.37 28.22 1.54
N GLY A 476 -0.99 27.16 2.26
CA GLY A 476 -1.76 26.57 3.35
C GLY A 476 -2.93 25.67 2.94
N VAL A 477 -3.19 25.49 1.64
CA VAL A 477 -4.25 24.61 1.12
C VAL A 477 -3.63 23.30 0.65
N ALA A 478 -4.10 22.20 1.20
CA ALA A 478 -3.78 20.86 0.76
C ALA A 478 -4.60 20.49 -0.50
N GLN A 479 -3.91 20.12 -1.56
CA GLN A 479 -4.46 19.67 -2.83
C GLN A 479 -4.11 18.17 -2.97
N ILE A 480 -5.13 17.33 -3.08
CA ILE A 480 -5.01 15.88 -3.10
C ILE A 480 -5.63 15.38 -4.39
N ARG A 481 -4.80 14.99 -5.35
CA ARG A 481 -5.29 14.40 -6.60
C ARG A 481 -5.30 12.89 -6.51
N ALA A 482 -6.41 12.29 -6.97
CA ALA A 482 -6.57 10.85 -7.09
C ALA A 482 -7.22 10.51 -8.43
N GLY A 483 -6.67 9.52 -9.13
CA GLY A 483 -7.18 9.00 -10.39
C GLY A 483 -7.75 7.59 -10.26
N ALA A 484 -8.61 7.23 -11.19
CA ALA A 484 -9.10 5.86 -11.39
C ALA A 484 -8.60 5.32 -12.74
N THR A 485 -8.18 4.06 -12.76
CA THR A 485 -7.74 3.39 -13.98
C THR A 485 -8.95 2.88 -14.74
N LEU A 486 -9.23 3.49 -15.88
CA LEU A 486 -10.39 3.18 -16.69
C LEU A 486 -10.02 2.18 -17.79
N LEU A 487 -10.88 1.17 -17.93
CA LEU A 487 -10.88 0.17 -18.99
C LEU A 487 -12.28 0.09 -19.63
N ILE A 488 -12.41 -0.69 -20.69
CA ILE A 488 -13.71 -0.88 -21.38
C ILE A 488 -14.81 -1.42 -20.45
N ASP A 489 -14.42 -2.19 -19.41
CA ASP A 489 -15.34 -2.81 -18.45
C ASP A 489 -15.51 -1.98 -17.15
N SER A 490 -15.03 -0.73 -17.11
CA SER A 490 -15.17 0.15 -15.95
C SER A 490 -16.61 0.60 -15.73
N ASP A 491 -17.07 0.57 -14.46
CA ASP A 491 -18.34 1.14 -14.04
C ASP A 491 -18.14 2.61 -13.62
N PRO A 492 -18.81 3.57 -14.29
CA PRO A 492 -18.57 4.99 -14.06
C PRO A 492 -18.78 5.45 -12.60
N VAL A 493 -19.77 4.88 -11.90
CA VAL A 493 -20.09 5.26 -10.53
C VAL A 493 -19.07 4.67 -9.55
N GLU A 494 -18.64 3.44 -9.78
CA GLU A 494 -17.64 2.79 -8.93
C GLU A 494 -16.26 3.45 -9.09
N GLU A 495 -15.89 3.89 -10.30
CA GLU A 495 -14.63 4.60 -10.55
C GLU A 495 -14.59 5.97 -9.82
N GLU A 496 -15.70 6.72 -9.79
CA GLU A 496 -15.76 7.95 -8.97
C GLU A 496 -15.58 7.64 -7.48
N LYS A 497 -16.20 6.57 -6.96
CA LYS A 497 -16.03 6.14 -5.56
C LYS A 497 -14.58 5.73 -5.26
N GLU A 498 -13.92 5.10 -6.21
CA GLU A 498 -12.53 4.68 -6.08
C GLU A 498 -11.59 5.88 -5.91
N THR A 499 -11.77 6.96 -6.69
CA THR A 499 -10.96 8.19 -6.51
C THR A 499 -11.11 8.77 -5.13
N ARG A 500 -12.34 8.84 -4.59
CA ARG A 500 -12.62 9.31 -3.23
C ARG A 500 -11.99 8.41 -2.16
N LEU A 501 -12.04 7.10 -2.37
CA LEU A 501 -11.42 6.12 -1.48
C LEU A 501 -9.88 6.29 -1.45
N LYS A 502 -9.27 6.45 -2.63
CA LYS A 502 -7.82 6.70 -2.77
C LYS A 502 -7.38 8.01 -2.10
N ALA A 503 -8.20 9.05 -2.14
CA ALA A 503 -7.93 10.33 -1.48
C ALA A 503 -8.14 10.31 0.05
N SER A 504 -9.03 9.44 0.55
CA SER A 504 -9.51 9.48 1.94
C SER A 504 -8.41 9.42 2.99
N ALA A 505 -7.40 8.57 2.81
CA ALA A 505 -6.30 8.44 3.76
C ALA A 505 -5.45 9.71 3.87
N LEU A 506 -5.28 10.43 2.77
CA LEU A 506 -4.54 11.70 2.70
C LEU A 506 -5.37 12.82 3.34
N ILE A 507 -6.66 12.87 3.07
CA ILE A 507 -7.61 13.80 3.69
C ILE A 507 -7.63 13.60 5.22
N ASP A 508 -7.72 12.35 5.69
CA ASP A 508 -7.69 12.01 7.12
C ASP A 508 -6.38 12.51 7.79
N ALA A 509 -5.23 12.38 7.10
CA ALA A 509 -3.95 12.86 7.60
C ALA A 509 -3.92 14.41 7.73
N VAL A 510 -4.48 15.13 6.75
CA VAL A 510 -4.59 16.61 6.78
C VAL A 510 -5.54 17.05 7.91
N ARG A 511 -6.69 16.40 8.06
CA ARG A 511 -7.70 16.72 9.09
C ARG A 511 -7.28 16.34 10.52
N GLY A 512 -6.19 15.57 10.68
CA GLY A 512 -5.79 15.03 11.97
C GLY A 512 -6.74 13.96 12.52
N GLN A 513 -7.61 13.43 11.67
CA GLN A 513 -8.51 12.33 12.03
C GLN A 513 -7.74 11.02 11.93
N ILE A 514 -7.08 10.64 13.03
CA ILE A 514 -6.53 9.30 13.17
C ILE A 514 -7.73 8.36 13.35
N LYS A 515 -8.27 7.83 12.26
CA LYS A 515 -8.88 6.51 12.35
C LYS A 515 -7.69 5.59 12.63
N SER A 516 -7.47 5.31 13.91
CA SER A 516 -6.62 4.19 14.29
C SER A 516 -7.08 3.01 13.43
N GLY A 517 -6.29 2.69 12.42
CA GLY A 517 -6.25 1.38 11.82
C GLY A 517 -5.55 0.45 12.79
N GLN A 518 -5.96 0.46 14.06
CA GLN A 518 -6.05 -0.77 14.80
C GLN A 518 -6.99 -1.58 13.91
N GLY A 519 -6.43 -2.55 13.20
CA GLY A 519 -7.20 -3.75 12.93
C GLY A 519 -7.92 -3.94 14.24
N LYS A 520 -9.25 -3.85 14.26
CA LYS A 520 -10.03 -4.13 15.47
C LYS A 520 -9.36 -5.39 15.97
N GLY A 521 -8.57 -5.28 17.05
CA GLY A 521 -7.92 -6.43 17.65
C GLY A 521 -9.08 -7.35 17.80
N ALA A 522 -9.03 -8.52 17.15
CA ALA A 522 -10.16 -9.38 16.85
C ALA A 522 -11.13 -9.23 18.02
N GLU A 523 -12.29 -8.60 17.80
CA GLU A 523 -13.22 -8.36 18.90
C GLU A 523 -13.35 -9.73 19.54
N VAL A 524 -12.81 -9.86 20.75
CA VAL A 524 -12.85 -11.14 21.44
C VAL A 524 -14.34 -11.40 21.59
N PHE A 525 -14.83 -12.29 20.74
CA PHE A 525 -16.24 -12.67 20.78
C PHE A 525 -16.50 -13.19 22.18
N SER A 526 -17.18 -12.41 23.00
CA SER A 526 -17.53 -12.75 24.37
C SER A 526 -18.97 -12.37 24.57
N CYS A 527 -19.77 -13.35 24.95
CA CYS A 527 -21.14 -13.14 25.38
C CYS A 527 -21.31 -13.66 26.81
N GLY A 528 -22.16 -12.99 27.58
CA GLY A 528 -22.46 -13.40 28.98
C GLY A 528 -23.52 -14.45 29.13
N ASP A 529 -24.05 -15.02 28.05
CA ASP A 529 -25.24 -15.90 28.05
C ASP A 529 -25.00 -17.21 28.81
N GLY A 530 -23.76 -17.64 28.99
CA GLY A 530 -23.35 -18.85 29.66
C GLY A 530 -22.99 -18.69 31.14
N LEU A 531 -23.19 -17.49 31.72
CA LEU A 531 -22.90 -17.27 33.14
C LEU A 531 -23.72 -18.23 34.03
N GLY A 532 -23.01 -19.01 34.86
CA GLY A 532 -23.61 -19.99 35.75
C GLY A 532 -23.99 -21.30 35.07
N ILE A 533 -23.72 -21.50 33.78
CA ILE A 533 -23.89 -22.80 33.10
C ILE A 533 -22.65 -23.65 33.32
N LYS A 534 -22.85 -24.87 33.83
CA LYS A 534 -21.83 -25.90 33.96
C LYS A 534 -21.94 -26.91 32.80
N ALA A 535 -20.93 -27.05 31.99
CA ALA A 535 -20.91 -28.00 30.88
C ALA A 535 -19.79 -29.04 31.02
N LEU A 536 -20.08 -30.24 30.55
CA LEU A 536 -19.10 -31.30 30.38
C LEU A 536 -18.90 -31.58 28.89
N MET A 537 -17.67 -31.46 28.43
CA MET A 537 -17.28 -31.90 27.09
C MET A 537 -16.59 -33.26 27.17
N VAL A 538 -17.11 -34.23 26.41
CA VAL A 538 -16.48 -35.55 26.27
C VAL A 538 -15.49 -35.47 25.15
N ASP A 539 -14.20 -35.65 25.45
CA ASP A 539 -13.08 -35.64 24.49
C ASP A 539 -12.93 -37.01 23.85
N HIS A 540 -13.43 -37.18 22.63
CA HIS A 540 -13.31 -38.40 21.84
C HIS A 540 -12.00 -38.48 21.06
N GLN A 541 -10.93 -37.91 21.61
CA GLN A 541 -9.52 -37.94 21.07
C GLN A 541 -9.35 -37.21 19.76
N ASP A 542 -10.14 -36.19 19.51
CA ASP A 542 -9.99 -35.30 18.36
C ASP A 542 -8.95 -34.20 18.63
N SER A 543 -8.35 -33.66 17.57
CA SER A 543 -7.38 -32.57 17.63
C SER A 543 -8.01 -31.18 17.72
N PHE A 544 -9.34 -31.03 17.58
CA PHE A 544 -10.08 -29.77 17.60
C PHE A 544 -10.90 -29.54 18.87
N VAL A 545 -10.91 -30.48 19.82
CA VAL A 545 -11.71 -30.43 21.05
C VAL A 545 -11.49 -29.16 21.84
N HIS A 546 -10.24 -28.70 21.97
CA HIS A 546 -9.94 -27.50 22.77
C HIS A 546 -10.31 -26.20 22.04
N ASN A 547 -10.33 -26.18 20.70
CA ASN A 547 -10.85 -25.05 19.93
C ASN A 547 -12.37 -24.91 20.16
N LEU A 548 -13.10 -26.02 20.08
CA LEU A 548 -14.53 -26.05 20.40
C LEU A 548 -14.79 -25.65 21.85
N ALA A 549 -13.99 -26.16 22.79
CA ALA A 549 -14.07 -25.78 24.21
C ALA A 549 -13.85 -24.29 24.44
N ALA A 550 -12.93 -23.67 23.69
CA ALA A 550 -12.68 -22.24 23.77
C ALA A 550 -13.91 -21.41 23.37
N TYR A 551 -14.67 -21.81 22.36
CA TYR A 551 -15.89 -21.12 21.93
C TYR A 551 -16.97 -21.13 23.01
N PHE A 552 -17.16 -22.25 23.72
CA PHE A 552 -18.06 -22.31 24.86
C PHE A 552 -17.60 -21.43 26.03
N ARG A 553 -16.27 -21.40 26.32
CA ARG A 553 -15.72 -20.54 27.37
C ARG A 553 -15.83 -19.05 27.01
N GLN A 554 -15.74 -18.68 25.73
CA GLN A 554 -15.98 -17.30 25.27
C GLN A 554 -17.43 -16.86 25.53
N CYS A 555 -18.38 -17.80 25.60
CA CYS A 555 -19.75 -17.57 26.03
C CYS A 555 -19.92 -17.61 27.58
N SER A 556 -18.85 -17.56 28.34
CA SER A 556 -18.86 -17.59 29.83
C SER A 556 -19.35 -18.88 30.45
N VAL A 557 -19.27 -20.00 29.71
CA VAL A 557 -19.66 -21.36 30.24
C VAL A 557 -18.51 -21.92 31.09
N GLU A 558 -18.81 -22.42 32.29
CA GLU A 558 -17.87 -23.20 33.11
C GLU A 558 -17.77 -24.62 32.54
N LEU A 559 -16.68 -24.83 31.72
CA LEU A 559 -16.53 -26.07 30.96
C LEU A 559 -15.41 -26.96 31.50
N THR A 560 -15.75 -28.21 31.80
CA THR A 560 -14.82 -29.31 32.11
C THR A 560 -14.71 -30.24 30.89
N THR A 561 -13.51 -30.67 30.53
CA THR A 561 -13.26 -31.61 29.41
C THR A 561 -12.66 -32.89 29.95
N LEU A 562 -13.28 -34.04 29.69
CA LEU A 562 -12.87 -35.33 30.19
C LEU A 562 -12.93 -36.40 29.08
N ARG A 563 -12.06 -37.41 29.15
CA ARG A 563 -12.12 -38.60 28.28
C ARG A 563 -13.40 -39.44 28.60
N PRO A 564 -13.89 -40.27 27.66
CA PRO A 564 -15.21 -40.90 27.77
C PRO A 564 -15.47 -41.66 29.07
N GLU A 565 -14.52 -42.45 29.56
CA GLU A 565 -14.66 -43.19 30.77
C GLU A 565 -14.75 -42.28 32.03
N ALA A 566 -13.84 -41.30 32.10
CA ALA A 566 -13.86 -40.31 33.19
C ALA A 566 -15.11 -39.44 33.14
N ALA A 567 -15.60 -39.11 31.94
CA ALA A 567 -16.82 -38.34 31.74
C ALA A 567 -18.06 -39.10 32.24
N ARG A 568 -18.17 -40.38 31.92
CA ARG A 568 -19.27 -41.21 32.43
C ARG A 568 -19.24 -41.33 33.98
N LYS A 569 -18.08 -41.48 34.58
CA LYS A 569 -17.93 -41.45 36.05
C LYS A 569 -18.36 -40.09 36.60
N TYR A 570 -17.86 -39.00 36.03
CA TYR A 570 -18.20 -37.64 36.43
C TYR A 570 -19.71 -37.40 36.35
N LEU A 571 -20.36 -37.80 35.26
CA LEU A 571 -21.83 -37.66 35.05
C LEU A 571 -22.66 -38.43 36.09
N LYS A 572 -22.16 -39.54 36.65
CA LYS A 572 -22.87 -40.28 37.72
C LYS A 572 -22.86 -39.47 39.02
N ASP A 573 -21.77 -38.81 39.35
CA ASP A 573 -21.56 -38.16 40.62
C ASP A 573 -21.92 -36.66 40.62
N GLN A 574 -21.83 -36.00 39.46
CA GLN A 574 -22.05 -34.57 39.32
C GLN A 574 -23.20 -34.25 38.35
N ARG A 575 -23.85 -33.11 38.59
CA ARG A 575 -24.85 -32.56 37.67
C ARG A 575 -24.23 -31.48 36.80
N VAL A 576 -24.48 -31.52 35.51
CA VAL A 576 -24.12 -30.49 34.53
C VAL A 576 -25.39 -30.01 33.83
N ASP A 577 -25.32 -28.79 33.29
CA ASP A 577 -26.40 -28.15 32.57
C ASP A 577 -26.36 -28.46 31.05
N LEU A 578 -25.22 -28.93 30.54
CA LEU A 578 -25.00 -29.28 29.13
C LEU A 578 -23.94 -30.38 29.02
N LEU A 579 -24.25 -31.43 28.23
CA LEU A 579 -23.27 -32.39 27.75
C LEU A 579 -22.89 -32.08 26.31
N ILE A 580 -21.57 -31.96 26.02
CA ILE A 580 -21.06 -31.76 24.69
C ILE A 580 -20.31 -33.02 24.25
N LEU A 581 -20.76 -33.61 23.13
CA LEU A 581 -20.11 -34.75 22.50
C LEU A 581 -19.18 -34.21 21.39
N SER A 582 -17.87 -34.27 21.60
CA SER A 582 -16.89 -33.71 20.71
C SER A 582 -16.80 -34.47 19.39
N PRO A 583 -16.15 -33.86 18.36
CA PRO A 583 -15.62 -34.64 17.25
C PRO A 583 -14.69 -35.76 17.70
N GLY A 584 -14.42 -36.71 16.83
CA GLY A 584 -13.47 -37.79 17.11
C GLY A 584 -13.23 -38.71 15.91
N PRO A 585 -12.14 -39.48 15.95
CA PRO A 585 -11.85 -40.49 14.94
C PRO A 585 -12.70 -41.77 15.17
N SER A 586 -12.63 -42.71 14.22
CA SER A 586 -13.27 -44.01 14.34
C SER A 586 -14.82 -43.96 14.31
N THR A 587 -15.50 -44.72 15.17
CA THR A 587 -16.96 -44.81 15.25
C THR A 587 -17.45 -44.46 16.67
N PRO A 588 -18.73 -44.07 16.84
CA PRO A 588 -19.29 -43.81 18.16
C PRO A 588 -19.22 -45.01 19.13
N GLU A 589 -19.32 -46.22 18.60
CA GLU A 589 -19.21 -47.46 19.38
C GLU A 589 -17.84 -47.62 20.05
N HIS A 590 -16.76 -47.25 19.32
CA HIS A 590 -15.39 -47.29 19.85
C HIS A 590 -15.24 -46.56 21.18
N PHE A 591 -15.97 -45.47 21.36
CA PHE A 591 -15.96 -44.66 22.56
C PHE A 591 -17.07 -44.99 23.57
N ALA A 592 -17.83 -46.03 23.31
CA ALA A 592 -19.03 -46.40 24.08
C ALA A 592 -20.01 -45.19 24.27
N MET A 593 -20.19 -44.41 23.19
CA MET A 593 -20.94 -43.15 23.22
C MET A 593 -22.40 -43.36 23.63
N LYS A 594 -22.98 -44.47 23.22
CA LYS A 594 -24.36 -44.90 23.65
C LYS A 594 -24.54 -44.83 25.17
N ALA A 595 -23.59 -45.40 25.93
CA ALA A 595 -23.65 -45.39 27.39
C ALA A 595 -23.51 -43.97 27.99
N THR A 596 -22.80 -43.07 27.29
CA THR A 596 -22.67 -41.68 27.71
C THR A 596 -23.95 -40.89 27.49
N ILE A 597 -24.60 -41.08 26.33
CA ILE A 597 -25.90 -40.48 25.99
C ILE A 597 -26.99 -40.98 26.95
N GLU A 598 -27.01 -42.28 27.25
CA GLU A 598 -28.00 -42.88 28.17
C GLU A 598 -27.96 -42.25 29.57
N ILE A 599 -26.78 -42.07 30.16
CA ILE A 599 -26.61 -41.38 31.46
C ILE A 599 -27.13 -39.95 31.42
N ALA A 600 -26.85 -39.21 30.32
CA ALA A 600 -27.32 -37.84 30.17
C ALA A 600 -28.83 -37.74 30.06
N LEU A 601 -29.46 -38.65 29.32
CA LEU A 601 -30.93 -38.71 29.15
C LEU A 601 -31.64 -39.08 30.44
N GLU A 602 -31.13 -40.06 31.21
CA GLU A 602 -31.64 -40.44 32.53
C GLU A 602 -31.67 -39.25 33.49
N LYS A 603 -30.70 -38.33 33.36
CA LYS A 603 -30.58 -37.14 34.19
C LYS A 603 -31.26 -35.90 33.61
N GLY A 604 -31.86 -36.00 32.42
CA GLY A 604 -32.48 -34.88 31.72
C GLY A 604 -31.50 -33.78 31.31
N ILE A 605 -30.23 -34.13 31.02
CA ILE A 605 -29.18 -33.19 30.62
C ILE A 605 -29.30 -32.91 29.12
N PRO A 606 -29.39 -31.63 28.69
CA PRO A 606 -29.28 -31.23 27.30
C PRO A 606 -28.00 -31.73 26.63
N ILE A 607 -28.08 -32.14 25.36
CA ILE A 607 -26.92 -32.68 24.60
C ILE A 607 -26.68 -31.86 23.35
N PHE A 608 -25.42 -31.47 23.13
CA PHE A 608 -24.95 -30.92 21.86
C PHE A 608 -23.85 -31.81 21.29
N GLY A 609 -24.02 -32.26 20.03
CA GLY A 609 -23.05 -33.12 19.35
C GLY A 609 -22.38 -32.44 18.16
N VAL A 610 -21.06 -32.66 17.97
CA VAL A 610 -20.31 -32.19 16.82
C VAL A 610 -19.63 -33.36 16.12
N CYS A 611 -19.83 -33.49 14.82
CA CYS A 611 -19.26 -34.50 13.95
C CYS A 611 -19.54 -35.93 14.45
N LEU A 612 -18.59 -36.58 15.12
CA LEU A 612 -18.79 -37.90 15.74
C LEU A 612 -19.95 -37.86 16.76
N GLY A 613 -20.15 -36.74 17.45
CA GLY A 613 -21.25 -36.54 18.38
C GLY A 613 -22.63 -36.62 17.69
N LEU A 614 -22.79 -36.04 16.48
CA LEU A 614 -23.98 -36.20 15.66
C LEU A 614 -24.19 -37.64 15.28
N GLN A 615 -23.13 -38.32 14.82
CA GLN A 615 -23.18 -39.73 14.40
C GLN A 615 -23.64 -40.64 15.56
N GLY A 616 -23.10 -40.43 16.76
CA GLY A 616 -23.48 -41.19 17.94
C GLY A 616 -24.94 -40.97 18.38
N ILE A 617 -25.46 -39.73 18.24
CA ILE A 617 -26.84 -39.42 18.48
C ILE A 617 -27.76 -40.16 17.47
N VAL A 618 -27.39 -40.14 16.18
CA VAL A 618 -28.15 -40.87 15.14
C VAL A 618 -28.19 -42.35 15.43
N GLU A 619 -27.07 -43.00 15.73
CA GLU A 619 -27.02 -44.43 16.09
C GLU A 619 -27.79 -44.76 17.38
N TYR A 620 -27.69 -43.87 18.40
CA TYR A 620 -28.41 -44.07 19.65
C TYR A 620 -29.90 -44.20 19.45
N PHE A 621 -30.49 -43.37 18.59
CA PHE A 621 -31.92 -43.38 18.28
C PHE A 621 -32.33 -44.40 17.20
N GLY A 622 -31.40 -45.26 16.74
CA GLY A 622 -31.67 -46.35 15.80
C GLY A 622 -31.51 -45.99 14.32
N GLY A 623 -30.79 -44.97 14.02
CA GLY A 623 -30.34 -44.64 12.63
C GLY A 623 -29.08 -45.40 12.24
N ASP A 624 -28.73 -45.35 10.95
CA ASP A 624 -27.56 -45.99 10.38
C ASP A 624 -26.56 -44.95 9.86
N LEU A 625 -25.27 -45.28 9.95
CA LEU A 625 -24.20 -44.53 9.34
C LEU A 625 -23.75 -45.18 8.02
N THR A 626 -23.17 -44.41 7.14
CA THR A 626 -22.52 -44.91 5.90
C THR A 626 -21.24 -44.13 5.64
N GLN A 627 -20.37 -44.74 4.87
CA GLN A 627 -19.12 -44.11 4.45
C GLN A 627 -19.36 -43.24 3.22
N LEU A 628 -18.81 -42.03 3.21
CA LEU A 628 -18.75 -41.17 2.00
C LEU A 628 -17.91 -41.83 0.92
N GLY A 629 -18.30 -41.69 -0.33
CA GLY A 629 -17.52 -42.13 -1.48
C GLY A 629 -16.19 -41.37 -1.62
N TYR A 630 -16.16 -40.14 -1.10
CA TYR A 630 -14.96 -39.31 -1.01
C TYR A 630 -14.88 -38.64 0.36
N PRO A 631 -13.88 -38.95 1.19
CA PRO A 631 -13.75 -38.40 2.53
C PRO A 631 -13.58 -36.88 2.50
N MET A 632 -14.27 -36.20 3.41
CA MET A 632 -14.21 -34.73 3.56
C MET A 632 -13.31 -34.39 4.75
N HIS A 633 -12.01 -34.23 4.49
CA HIS A 633 -11.05 -33.85 5.52
C HIS A 633 -10.43 -32.51 5.19
N GLY A 634 -10.68 -31.47 5.99
CA GLY A 634 -10.24 -30.11 5.74
C GLY A 634 -10.85 -29.52 4.47
N LYS A 635 -12.10 -29.87 4.18
CA LYS A 635 -12.85 -29.36 3.01
C LYS A 635 -13.95 -28.42 3.45
N GLN A 636 -14.08 -27.30 2.74
CA GLN A 636 -15.19 -26.38 2.88
C GLN A 636 -16.39 -26.89 2.09
N SER A 637 -17.58 -26.77 2.66
CA SER A 637 -18.83 -27.05 1.96
C SER A 637 -19.84 -25.93 2.24
N LEU A 638 -20.72 -25.70 1.29
CA LEU A 638 -21.88 -24.83 1.45
C LEU A 638 -22.96 -25.58 2.22
N ILE A 639 -23.41 -25.03 3.34
CA ILE A 639 -24.44 -25.59 4.19
C ILE A 639 -25.70 -24.77 4.03
N THR A 640 -26.81 -25.43 3.73
CA THR A 640 -28.15 -24.83 3.65
C THR A 640 -28.99 -25.29 4.79
N HIS A 641 -29.62 -24.38 5.56
CA HIS A 641 -30.50 -24.70 6.68
C HIS A 641 -31.92 -24.17 6.48
N GLN A 642 -32.90 -24.87 7.10
CA GLN A 642 -34.31 -24.54 6.99
C GLN A 642 -34.85 -23.65 8.14
N GLY A 643 -33.93 -23.06 8.91
CA GLY A 643 -34.28 -22.27 10.09
C GLY A 643 -34.58 -23.10 11.33
N SER A 644 -33.90 -22.82 12.42
CA SER A 644 -34.17 -23.31 13.77
C SER A 644 -33.53 -22.39 14.78
N ALA A 645 -33.79 -22.63 16.09
CA ALA A 645 -33.14 -21.87 17.15
C ALA A 645 -31.58 -21.96 17.05
N LEU A 646 -31.03 -23.10 16.61
CA LEU A 646 -29.62 -23.34 16.44
C LEU A 646 -29.00 -22.38 15.41
N PHE A 647 -29.75 -22.01 14.37
CA PHE A 647 -29.27 -21.13 13.28
C PHE A 647 -29.79 -19.69 13.37
N ALA A 648 -30.27 -19.26 14.56
CA ALA A 648 -30.77 -17.90 14.73
C ALA A 648 -29.67 -16.87 14.38
N GLY A 649 -30.00 -15.93 13.46
CA GLY A 649 -29.05 -14.88 13.00
C GLY A 649 -27.89 -15.37 12.11
N ILE A 650 -27.94 -16.62 11.64
CA ILE A 650 -27.02 -17.16 10.63
C ILE A 650 -27.73 -17.12 9.27
N ALA A 651 -26.99 -16.82 8.21
CA ALA A 651 -27.53 -16.80 6.85
C ALA A 651 -28.05 -18.21 6.46
N SER A 652 -29.14 -18.28 5.66
CA SER A 652 -29.73 -19.54 5.21
C SER A 652 -28.76 -20.46 4.47
N GLU A 653 -27.73 -19.87 3.85
CA GLU A 653 -26.59 -20.55 3.24
C GLU A 653 -25.31 -19.98 3.83
N PHE A 654 -24.40 -20.84 4.27
CA PHE A 654 -23.10 -20.45 4.80
C PHE A 654 -22.05 -21.53 4.56
N SER A 655 -20.78 -21.13 4.58
CA SER A 655 -19.65 -22.05 4.45
C SER A 655 -19.23 -22.64 5.79
N ALA A 656 -18.93 -23.95 5.82
CA ALA A 656 -18.39 -24.61 7.01
C ALA A 656 -17.36 -25.68 6.69
N GLY A 657 -16.46 -25.93 7.66
CA GLY A 657 -15.41 -26.95 7.54
C GLY A 657 -15.92 -28.36 7.86
N ARG A 658 -15.57 -29.34 7.03
CA ARG A 658 -15.88 -30.75 7.20
C ARG A 658 -14.61 -31.57 7.41
N TYR A 659 -14.67 -32.53 8.37
CA TYR A 659 -13.54 -33.43 8.71
C TYR A 659 -14.07 -34.82 9.04
N HIS A 660 -14.79 -35.47 8.09
CA HIS A 660 -15.43 -36.76 8.33
C HIS A 660 -15.44 -37.65 7.10
N SER A 661 -15.46 -38.97 7.34
CA SER A 661 -15.67 -40.02 6.34
C SER A 661 -17.03 -40.70 6.49
N LEU A 662 -17.66 -40.59 7.67
CA LEU A 662 -18.94 -41.18 7.98
C LEU A 662 -20.04 -40.11 7.99
N ILE A 663 -21.23 -40.47 7.54
CA ILE A 663 -22.44 -39.62 7.54
C ILE A 663 -23.67 -40.46 7.95
N ALA A 664 -24.70 -39.78 8.41
CA ALA A 664 -26.00 -40.40 8.64
C ALA A 664 -26.57 -40.89 7.29
N LYS A 665 -26.83 -42.20 7.19
CA LYS A 665 -27.52 -42.83 6.05
C LYS A 665 -29.03 -42.79 6.23
N THR A 666 -29.50 -43.17 7.42
CA THR A 666 -30.88 -43.10 7.82
C THR A 666 -31.01 -42.26 9.09
N VAL A 667 -31.94 -41.32 9.10
CA VAL A 667 -32.20 -40.47 10.27
C VAL A 667 -33.54 -40.93 10.86
N PRO A 668 -33.58 -41.34 12.14
CA PRO A 668 -34.81 -41.78 12.80
C PRO A 668 -35.90 -40.69 12.86
N ALA A 669 -37.18 -41.08 12.84
CA ALA A 669 -38.31 -40.12 12.79
C ALA A 669 -38.35 -39.14 13.98
N CYS A 670 -37.76 -39.50 15.13
CA CYS A 670 -37.65 -38.59 16.30
C CYS A 670 -36.62 -37.48 16.13
N LEU A 671 -35.72 -37.57 15.11
CA LEU A 671 -34.71 -36.57 14.76
C LEU A 671 -35.13 -35.84 13.49
N ARG A 672 -35.19 -34.52 13.57
CA ARG A 672 -35.46 -33.65 12.42
C ARG A 672 -34.12 -33.19 11.82
N VAL A 673 -33.95 -33.37 10.53
CA VAL A 673 -32.82 -32.78 9.78
C VAL A 673 -33.06 -31.28 9.61
N THR A 674 -32.15 -30.44 10.07
CA THR A 674 -32.30 -28.97 10.03
C THR A 674 -31.33 -28.29 9.09
N ALA A 675 -30.29 -29.01 8.64
CA ALA A 675 -29.34 -28.49 7.60
C ALA A 675 -28.77 -29.65 6.77
N THR A 676 -28.46 -29.36 5.50
CA THR A 676 -27.78 -30.24 4.54
C THR A 676 -26.68 -29.52 3.81
N SER A 677 -25.73 -30.24 3.25
CA SER A 677 -24.69 -29.72 2.32
C SER A 677 -25.15 -29.89 0.87
N GLU A 678 -24.36 -29.31 -0.07
CA GLU A 678 -24.57 -29.38 -1.52
C GLU A 678 -24.62 -30.81 -2.07
N ASP A 679 -24.01 -31.78 -1.38
CA ASP A 679 -24.03 -33.19 -1.70
C ASP A 679 -25.21 -33.94 -1.01
N ASN A 680 -26.18 -33.21 -0.45
CA ASN A 680 -27.32 -33.70 0.32
C ASN A 680 -26.97 -34.52 1.58
N SER A 681 -25.73 -34.42 2.06
CA SER A 681 -25.35 -35.01 3.34
C SER A 681 -26.02 -34.28 4.50
N VAL A 682 -26.46 -35.03 5.54
CA VAL A 682 -27.05 -34.44 6.75
C VAL A 682 -25.98 -33.65 7.51
N MET A 683 -26.25 -32.37 7.73
CA MET A 683 -25.29 -31.45 8.37
C MET A 683 -25.73 -30.95 9.73
N ALA A 684 -27.02 -31.03 10.06
CA ALA A 684 -27.53 -30.78 11.41
C ALA A 684 -28.82 -31.52 11.68
N ILE A 685 -28.97 -31.88 12.95
CA ILE A 685 -30.18 -32.55 13.47
C ILE A 685 -30.65 -31.95 14.80
N GLU A 686 -31.94 -32.01 15.06
CA GLU A 686 -32.58 -31.69 16.33
C GLU A 686 -33.57 -32.78 16.72
N HIS A 687 -33.60 -33.13 18.00
CA HIS A 687 -34.63 -34.05 18.48
C HIS A 687 -35.98 -33.32 18.68
N GLN A 688 -37.11 -33.95 18.31
CA GLN A 688 -38.39 -33.29 18.25
C GLN A 688 -38.96 -32.91 19.64
N SER A 689 -38.56 -33.59 20.71
CA SER A 689 -39.08 -33.38 22.06
C SER A 689 -38.02 -33.28 23.16
N LEU A 690 -36.82 -33.77 22.92
CA LEU A 690 -35.70 -33.69 23.88
C LEU A 690 -34.77 -32.54 23.53
N PRO A 691 -34.06 -31.94 24.51
CA PRO A 691 -33.13 -30.86 24.27
C PRO A 691 -31.78 -31.39 23.69
N ILE A 692 -31.85 -31.92 22.47
CA ILE A 692 -30.72 -32.53 21.78
C ILE A 692 -30.58 -31.85 20.42
N GLN A 693 -29.39 -31.32 20.15
CA GLN A 693 -29.00 -30.72 18.88
C GLN A 693 -27.62 -31.22 18.46
N ALA A 694 -27.36 -31.34 17.18
CA ALA A 694 -26.04 -31.73 16.72
C ALA A 694 -25.75 -31.22 15.29
N VAL A 695 -24.47 -31.04 15.00
CA VAL A 695 -23.95 -30.66 13.69
C VAL A 695 -22.88 -31.64 13.21
N GLN A 696 -22.85 -31.93 11.89
CA GLN A 696 -21.81 -32.78 11.27
C GLN A 696 -20.56 -32.04 10.94
N PHE A 697 -20.68 -30.74 10.61
CA PHE A 697 -19.56 -29.85 10.34
C PHE A 697 -18.90 -29.36 11.64
N HIS A 698 -17.71 -28.75 11.51
CA HIS A 698 -16.94 -28.24 12.64
C HIS A 698 -17.15 -26.72 12.80
N PRO A 699 -17.95 -26.24 13.76
CA PRO A 699 -18.16 -24.82 13.99
C PRO A 699 -16.87 -24.10 14.43
N GLU A 700 -15.93 -24.81 15.05
CA GLU A 700 -14.65 -24.30 15.51
C GLU A 700 -13.58 -24.23 14.41
N SER A 701 -13.88 -24.73 13.20
CA SER A 701 -12.97 -24.71 12.07
C SER A 701 -12.74 -23.28 11.55
N ILE A 702 -11.52 -23.00 11.09
CA ILE A 702 -11.17 -21.76 10.37
C ILE A 702 -12.10 -21.52 9.16
N MET A 703 -12.60 -22.56 8.52
CA MET A 703 -13.53 -22.50 7.39
C MET A 703 -14.97 -22.15 7.79
N SER A 704 -15.27 -22.11 9.09
CA SER A 704 -16.57 -21.76 9.68
C SER A 704 -16.55 -20.37 10.35
N LEU A 705 -15.47 -19.59 10.19
CA LEU A 705 -15.30 -18.27 10.82
C LEU A 705 -15.96 -17.13 10.04
N GLU A 706 -16.27 -17.33 8.77
CA GLU A 706 -16.91 -16.29 7.96
C GLU A 706 -18.18 -15.79 8.63
N ASN A 707 -18.32 -14.46 8.77
CA ASN A 707 -19.41 -13.79 9.48
C ASN A 707 -19.59 -14.27 10.93
N GLN A 708 -18.54 -14.82 11.56
CA GLN A 708 -18.56 -15.41 12.90
C GLN A 708 -19.58 -16.55 13.05
N THR A 709 -19.87 -17.27 11.97
CA THR A 709 -20.93 -18.28 11.91
C THR A 709 -20.75 -19.36 12.97
N GLY A 710 -19.54 -19.90 13.14
CA GLY A 710 -19.22 -20.90 14.15
C GLY A 710 -19.44 -20.40 15.59
N HIS A 711 -19.01 -19.17 15.90
CA HIS A 711 -19.22 -18.55 17.23
C HIS A 711 -20.70 -18.34 17.51
N ARG A 712 -21.45 -17.80 16.54
CA ARG A 712 -22.89 -17.55 16.66
C ARG A 712 -23.68 -18.82 16.88
N LEU A 713 -23.28 -19.90 16.21
CA LEU A 713 -23.91 -21.21 16.42
C LEU A 713 -23.72 -21.70 17.87
N ILE A 714 -22.51 -21.61 18.41
CA ILE A 714 -22.25 -21.99 19.82
C ILE A 714 -22.99 -21.07 20.78
N GLN A 715 -23.05 -19.76 20.50
CA GLN A 715 -23.86 -18.82 21.29
C GLN A 715 -25.34 -19.24 21.32
N ASN A 716 -25.92 -19.64 20.19
CA ASN A 716 -27.29 -20.09 20.12
C ASN A 716 -27.52 -21.37 20.96
N VAL A 717 -26.58 -22.31 20.96
CA VAL A 717 -26.61 -23.50 21.84
C VAL A 717 -26.64 -23.08 23.31
N VAL A 718 -25.74 -22.18 23.71
CA VAL A 718 -25.63 -21.72 25.10
C VAL A 718 -26.88 -20.95 25.53
N ALA A 719 -27.42 -20.06 24.69
CA ALA A 719 -28.66 -19.33 24.95
C ALA A 719 -29.87 -20.28 25.12
N GLY A 720 -29.92 -21.36 24.31
CA GLY A 720 -30.92 -22.41 24.44
C GLY A 720 -30.88 -23.11 25.81
N VAL A 721 -29.67 -23.45 26.27
CA VAL A 721 -29.46 -24.09 27.58
C VAL A 721 -29.79 -23.13 28.73
N ALA A 722 -29.38 -21.85 28.63
CA ALA A 722 -29.71 -20.83 29.64
C ALA A 722 -31.22 -20.67 29.82
N LYS A 723 -31.96 -20.66 28.71
CA LYS A 723 -33.43 -20.61 28.74
C LYS A 723 -34.04 -21.84 29.41
N LEU A 724 -33.56 -23.05 29.12
CA LEU A 724 -34.03 -24.27 29.74
C LEU A 724 -33.76 -24.27 31.25
N LYS A 725 -32.59 -23.84 31.67
CA LYS A 725 -32.20 -23.74 33.08
C LYS A 725 -33.11 -22.77 33.85
N SER A 726 -33.35 -21.57 33.32
CA SER A 726 -34.24 -20.58 33.95
C SER A 726 -35.67 -21.08 34.10
N MET A 727 -36.18 -21.89 33.15
CA MET A 727 -37.52 -22.52 33.24
C MET A 727 -37.55 -23.59 34.32
N GLN A 728 -36.45 -24.32 34.57
CA GLN A 728 -36.37 -25.34 35.63
C GLN A 728 -36.23 -24.72 37.02
N GLU A 729 -35.60 -23.57 37.15
CA GLU A 729 -35.46 -22.84 38.41
C GLU A 729 -36.75 -22.08 38.83
N ALA A 730 -37.66 -21.84 37.86
CA ALA A 730 -38.93 -21.17 38.06
C ALA A 730 -40.09 -22.12 38.50
N VAL A 731 -39.86 -23.44 38.44
CA VAL A 731 -40.78 -24.51 38.87
C VAL A 731 -40.35 -25.07 40.22
#